data_e507ef716f5c8d216e76e5faf8f791ea
#
_entry.id   e507ef716f5c8d216e76e5faf8f791ea
#
_cell.length_a   1.000
_cell.length_b   1.000
_cell.length_c   1.000
_cell.angle_alpha   90.00
_cell.angle_beta   90.00
_cell.angle_gamma   90.00
#
_symmetry.space_group_name_H-M   'P 1'
#
loop_
_entity.id
_entity.type
_entity.pdbx_description
1 polymer ?
#
loop_
_entity_poly.entity_id
_entity_poly.type
_entity_poly.pdbx_seq_one_letter_code
_entity_poly.pdbx_strand_id
1 'polypeptide(L)'
;MSEQEYIVSLNRGVDVVAFNAEMVNLTGAGFIPNRTVEVANARPGSQRNTHYYLTPQEVEILQQDKRVYGVELRPDLRDDITIGHVATQTGVFTKTALDEGAFVNWGLRRMISATDPYVNTIVAGGFDYTLSGAGVDIVIQDSGIQADHPEFEDSVQVNRVQQIDWYQAQSVVSGSMPAGHYTDYDGHGTHCAGIAAGKTYGWAKNSRIYAVKIAGLQGTSDPNTGIPISDCFDVIKEWHKAKPVDVQTGVKRPTIVNMSWGYGTSYFNIAGGNWRGTVWTGSSRRTDYGMTGSYNGLYYRHPVRIASVDTDIQELIDAGVHVCIAAGNGYHKIDISTGNDYNNYYTRNGSSAQVYYHRGGSPFDDEAIIVGNIDSTLAASGKEKIAASSERGPGITVFAPGTNIMSACSTTTAFTSGSYPGNSNFKICNISGTSMASPQVVGLLSTYLEINPAKTPAQALAWVTSNAATGILEDTTGAGIDYTVSTSLLEAENRFAFQPYNSNLVLGIAGQVTSEASGAVVTPTYALTSSASGVNEGDTFTITLVTTNLVNSSIVPYTITGVTSTDINGASLTGSFIVGTTNSVTFEASADSIFDDGTETFLLSLDNGLASQSVTIADTSAPSPTYFLSPSVATVNEGGSVTFTLTTGNVATGTSLPYTITGISTDDIGGASLTGAFVVGTTDTRTLNITADETSEGQETITLSLNNALATQDVIISDTSTVAASYSLNISDTTVNEGDSFTVNISATNGVAGVQVPYTITGVTSADIGGSSLTGFFTIGSAETVSFTVAEDITTEGTETLTFTLNNYPLINGTVTIVDTSLDIVSGTQTFTTSGGGSWTVPAGVTKISIMGIGGGAAGISGGTAGTISSGGGGGAIAFKNNITVTPGSVVNYTVGPGGSGATGNGGSTVISVGGI
;
A
#
# COMPACT_ATOMS: atom_id res chain seq x y z
N MET A 1 8.57 31.22 -2.60
CA MET A 1 8.43 30.10 -3.55
C MET A 1 7.02 29.60 -3.40
N SER A 2 6.40 29.15 -4.47
CA SER A 2 5.00 28.66 -4.44
C SER A 2 4.94 27.34 -3.65
N GLU A 3 3.87 27.15 -2.92
CA GLU A 3 3.53 25.88 -2.30
C GLU A 3 3.24 24.83 -3.37
N GLN A 4 3.57 23.59 -3.06
CA GLN A 4 3.28 22.41 -3.90
C GLN A 4 2.74 21.30 -3.00
N GLU A 5 2.05 20.35 -3.58
CA GLU A 5 1.55 19.19 -2.84
C GLU A 5 2.66 18.20 -2.55
N TYR A 6 2.99 18.06 -1.27
CA TYR A 6 3.94 17.07 -0.76
C TYR A 6 3.24 16.00 0.05
N ILE A 7 3.76 14.79 -0.03
CA ILE A 7 3.34 13.68 0.82
C ILE A 7 4.30 13.61 2.01
N VAL A 8 3.75 13.67 3.21
CA VAL A 8 4.47 13.42 4.46
C VAL A 8 4.15 12.01 4.92
N SER A 9 5.18 11.18 4.95
CA SER A 9 5.11 9.79 5.40
C SER A 9 5.69 9.69 6.81
N LEU A 10 4.98 9.06 7.73
CA LEU A 10 5.39 8.90 9.12
C LEU A 10 6.06 7.56 9.36
N ASN A 11 6.91 7.48 10.37
CA ASN A 11 7.46 6.23 10.87
C ASN A 11 6.35 5.34 11.45
N ARG A 12 6.55 4.01 11.41
CA ARG A 12 5.60 3.04 11.96
C ARG A 12 5.35 3.33 13.45
N GLY A 13 4.09 3.30 13.87
CA GLY A 13 3.68 3.53 15.26
C GLY A 13 3.52 5.00 15.65
N VAL A 14 3.74 5.95 14.74
CA VAL A 14 3.40 7.36 14.99
C VAL A 14 1.90 7.57 14.82
N ASP A 15 1.27 8.26 15.76
CA ASP A 15 -0.13 8.65 15.68
C ASP A 15 -0.32 9.72 14.58
N VAL A 16 -0.88 9.30 13.45
CA VAL A 16 -1.12 10.20 12.30
C VAL A 16 -2.17 11.27 12.61
N VAL A 17 -3.17 10.96 13.44
CA VAL A 17 -4.21 11.93 13.80
C VAL A 17 -3.63 13.04 14.66
N ALA A 18 -2.83 12.67 15.68
CA ALA A 18 -2.13 13.64 16.51
C ALA A 18 -1.13 14.47 15.69
N PHE A 19 -0.37 13.84 14.81
CA PHE A 19 0.57 14.54 13.93
C PHE A 19 -0.15 15.53 13.00
N ASN A 20 -1.24 15.11 12.37
CA ASN A 20 -2.03 15.98 11.48
C ASN A 20 -2.65 17.17 12.27
N ALA A 21 -3.11 16.92 13.49
CA ALA A 21 -3.61 17.99 14.35
C ALA A 21 -2.50 19.02 14.68
N GLU A 22 -1.26 18.58 14.88
CA GLU A 22 -0.12 19.48 15.07
C GLU A 22 0.21 20.27 13.80
N MET A 23 0.13 19.67 12.62
CA MET A 23 0.38 20.34 11.34
C MET A 23 -0.60 21.48 11.06
N VAL A 24 -1.85 21.34 11.46
CA VAL A 24 -2.88 22.38 11.30
C VAL A 24 -2.96 23.33 12.49
N ASN A 25 -2.13 23.15 13.51
CA ASN A 25 -2.09 23.98 14.72
C ASN A 25 -0.82 24.82 14.75
N LEU A 26 -0.95 26.10 15.16
CA LEU A 26 0.17 27.04 15.26
C LEU A 26 1.16 26.74 16.41
N THR A 27 0.90 25.77 17.28
CA THR A 27 1.64 25.55 18.52
C THR A 27 2.08 24.12 18.79
N GLY A 28 1.90 23.19 17.90
CA GLY A 28 2.22 21.78 18.09
C GLY A 28 3.71 21.42 17.81
N ALA A 29 4.14 20.23 18.20
CA ALA A 29 5.40 19.66 17.74
C ALA A 29 5.23 19.27 16.24
N GLY A 30 6.29 19.39 15.44
CA GLY A 30 6.18 19.35 13.97
C GLY A 30 5.71 20.67 13.35
N PHE A 31 5.59 21.66 14.16
CA PHE A 31 5.07 22.99 13.89
C PHE A 31 5.80 23.71 12.74
N ILE A 32 5.01 24.17 11.77
CA ILE A 32 5.46 25.09 10.72
C ILE A 32 5.23 26.51 11.21
N PRO A 33 6.27 27.32 11.48
CA PRO A 33 6.14 28.61 12.12
C PRO A 33 5.21 29.56 11.33
N ASN A 34 4.34 30.25 12.07
CA ASN A 34 3.49 31.35 11.61
C ASN A 34 2.38 30.99 10.62
N ARG A 35 2.04 29.75 10.46
CA ARG A 35 0.86 29.37 9.70
C ARG A 35 0.28 28.00 10.09
N THR A 36 -0.99 27.78 9.79
CA THR A 36 -1.59 26.46 9.67
C THR A 36 -1.28 25.89 8.29
N VAL A 37 -0.98 24.60 8.22
CA VAL A 37 -0.70 23.93 6.96
C VAL A 37 -1.99 23.40 6.36
N GLU A 38 -2.23 23.66 5.09
CA GLU A 38 -3.38 23.14 4.38
C GLU A 38 -3.19 21.66 4.05
N VAL A 39 -4.21 20.85 4.35
CA VAL A 39 -4.25 19.42 4.00
C VAL A 39 -4.81 19.28 2.60
N ALA A 40 -3.97 18.87 1.65
CA ALA A 40 -4.37 18.63 0.27
C ALA A 40 -5.16 17.32 0.11
N ASN A 41 -4.74 16.27 0.81
CA ASN A 41 -5.44 14.98 0.87
C ASN A 41 -5.14 14.30 2.22
N ALA A 42 -6.16 14.16 3.04
CA ALA A 42 -6.04 13.56 4.37
C ALA A 42 -5.83 12.04 4.34
N ARG A 43 -6.08 11.38 3.21
CA ARG A 43 -5.97 9.93 3.02
C ARG A 43 -6.55 9.14 4.20
N PRO A 44 -7.86 9.13 4.41
CA PRO A 44 -8.47 8.51 5.60
C PRO A 44 -8.21 7.01 5.73
N GLY A 45 -7.82 6.35 4.64
CA GLY A 45 -7.39 4.95 4.61
C GLY A 45 -5.95 4.73 5.08
N SER A 46 -5.06 5.73 4.98
CA SER A 46 -3.67 5.61 5.39
C SER A 46 -3.49 5.96 6.86
N GLN A 47 -2.65 5.20 7.54
CA GLN A 47 -2.24 5.49 8.93
C GLN A 47 -0.90 6.22 9.01
N ARG A 48 -0.26 6.47 7.86
CA ARG A 48 1.10 7.02 7.83
C ARG A 48 1.29 8.15 6.83
N ASN A 49 0.47 8.24 5.79
CA ASN A 49 0.62 9.22 4.71
C ASN A 49 -0.47 10.27 4.74
N THR A 50 -0.07 11.54 4.69
CA THR A 50 -1.00 12.67 4.51
C THR A 50 -0.37 13.64 3.52
N HIS A 51 -1.18 14.24 2.64
CA HIS A 51 -0.72 15.22 1.66
C HIS A 51 -0.97 16.63 2.18
N TYR A 52 0.02 17.49 2.06
CA TYR A 52 -0.05 18.90 2.48
C TYR A 52 0.46 19.82 1.38
N TYR A 53 -0.04 21.04 1.36
CA TYR A 53 0.57 22.12 0.58
C TYR A 53 1.71 22.73 1.38
N LEU A 54 2.95 22.54 0.91
CA LEU A 54 4.18 22.95 1.57
C LEU A 54 5.09 23.75 0.64
N THR A 55 5.87 24.67 1.21
CA THR A 55 7.01 25.27 0.54
C THR A 55 8.25 24.38 0.70
N PRO A 56 9.27 24.48 -0.18
CA PRO A 56 10.52 23.73 -0.03
C PRO A 56 11.23 23.92 1.31
N GLN A 57 11.13 25.11 1.92
CA GLN A 57 11.71 25.37 3.24
C GLN A 57 11.00 24.61 4.37
N GLU A 58 9.69 24.47 4.26
CA GLU A 58 8.88 23.70 5.23
C GLU A 58 9.14 22.20 5.11
N VAL A 59 9.40 21.72 3.91
CA VAL A 59 9.86 20.35 3.67
C VAL A 59 11.16 20.07 4.41
N GLU A 60 12.14 20.98 4.35
CA GLU A 60 13.41 20.86 5.09
C GLU A 60 13.20 20.79 6.61
N ILE A 61 12.21 21.51 7.15
CA ILE A 61 11.87 21.47 8.57
C ILE A 61 11.29 20.09 8.93
N LEU A 62 10.33 19.59 8.14
CA LEU A 62 9.68 18.31 8.40
C LEU A 62 10.63 17.12 8.24
N GLN A 63 11.59 17.19 7.34
CA GLN A 63 12.62 16.15 7.17
C GLN A 63 13.54 15.99 8.40
N GLN A 64 13.58 16.98 9.31
CA GLN A 64 14.31 16.90 10.57
C GLN A 64 13.46 16.30 11.71
N ASP A 65 12.16 16.14 11.55
CA ASP A 65 11.29 15.54 12.57
C ASP A 65 11.53 14.02 12.62
N LYS A 66 11.88 13.52 13.80
CA LYS A 66 12.18 12.09 14.00
C LYS A 66 10.97 11.17 13.74
N ARG A 67 9.77 11.71 13.72
CA ARG A 67 8.53 10.97 13.44
C ARG A 67 8.29 10.83 11.95
N VAL A 68 8.94 11.63 11.13
CA VAL A 68 8.79 11.64 9.68
C VAL A 68 9.74 10.62 9.07
N TYR A 69 9.20 9.71 8.29
CA TYR A 69 9.94 8.75 7.47
C TYR A 69 10.46 9.40 6.19
N GLY A 70 9.64 10.22 5.55
CA GLY A 70 9.98 10.95 4.35
C GLY A 70 9.00 12.05 4.03
N VAL A 71 9.48 13.07 3.32
CA VAL A 71 8.66 14.13 2.72
C VAL A 71 9.06 14.25 1.26
N GLU A 72 8.10 14.05 0.39
CA GLU A 72 8.37 14.06 -1.06
C GLU A 72 7.26 14.76 -1.83
N LEU A 73 7.61 15.36 -2.95
CA LEU A 73 6.64 15.88 -3.91
C LEU A 73 5.82 14.69 -4.44
N ARG A 74 4.51 14.87 -4.57
CA ARG A 74 3.64 13.82 -5.12
C ARG A 74 4.23 13.27 -6.42
N PRO A 75 4.34 11.93 -6.58
CA PRO A 75 5.09 11.32 -7.68
C PRO A 75 4.69 11.78 -9.09
N ASP A 76 3.41 12.06 -9.32
CA ASP A 76 2.90 12.54 -10.59
C ASP A 76 3.22 14.02 -10.88
N LEU A 77 3.72 14.76 -9.89
CA LEU A 77 4.23 16.14 -10.05
C LEU A 77 5.75 16.17 -10.28
N ARG A 78 6.40 15.03 -10.32
CA ARG A 78 7.86 14.91 -10.47
C ARG A 78 8.22 14.60 -11.92
N ASP A 79 8.99 15.50 -12.54
CA ASP A 79 9.50 15.32 -13.92
C ASP A 79 10.73 14.38 -13.99
N ASP A 80 11.35 14.08 -12.83
CA ASP A 80 12.57 13.29 -12.76
C ASP A 80 12.35 11.80 -12.57
N ILE A 81 11.11 11.37 -12.34
CA ILE A 81 10.71 9.97 -12.20
C ILE A 81 9.64 9.60 -13.22
N THR A 82 9.53 8.32 -13.50
CA THR A 82 8.45 7.78 -14.34
C THR A 82 7.98 6.47 -13.74
N ILE A 83 6.67 6.25 -13.76
CA ILE A 83 6.07 4.95 -13.52
C ILE A 83 6.06 4.16 -14.84
N GLY A 84 6.29 2.87 -14.79
CA GLY A 84 6.27 2.03 -15.99
C GLY A 84 6.32 0.55 -15.66
N HIS A 85 6.00 -0.25 -16.65
CA HIS A 85 6.11 -1.70 -16.55
C HIS A 85 7.57 -2.14 -16.44
N VAL A 86 7.78 -3.23 -15.72
CA VAL A 86 9.07 -3.88 -15.58
C VAL A 86 9.17 -5.07 -16.55
N ALA A 87 8.65 -4.93 -17.76
CA ALA A 87 8.69 -5.98 -18.78
C ALA A 87 9.21 -5.47 -20.11
N THR A 88 9.91 -6.35 -20.82
CA THR A 88 10.34 -6.13 -22.20
C THR A 88 9.89 -7.28 -23.08
N GLN A 89 9.51 -6.98 -24.30
CA GLN A 89 9.25 -8.02 -25.30
C GLN A 89 10.57 -8.55 -25.82
N THR A 90 10.75 -9.88 -25.79
CA THR A 90 11.93 -10.56 -26.35
C THR A 90 11.59 -11.44 -27.55
N GLY A 91 12.60 -11.75 -28.32
CA GLY A 91 12.46 -12.58 -29.52
C GLY A 91 12.22 -14.07 -29.26
N VAL A 92 12.87 -14.93 -30.01
CA VAL A 92 12.59 -16.38 -30.04
C VAL A 92 12.73 -17.03 -28.67
N PHE A 93 11.68 -17.72 -28.28
CA PHE A 93 11.65 -18.53 -27.06
C PHE A 93 12.22 -19.95 -27.30
N THR A 94 13.26 -20.35 -26.58
CA THR A 94 13.95 -21.61 -26.80
C THR A 94 13.36 -22.80 -26.04
N LYS A 95 12.78 -22.58 -24.84
CA LYS A 95 12.16 -23.64 -24.05
C LYS A 95 10.78 -24.07 -24.58
N THR A 96 10.11 -23.26 -25.41
CA THR A 96 8.86 -23.62 -26.07
C THR A 96 9.02 -24.30 -27.41
N ALA A 97 10.22 -24.33 -27.99
CA ALA A 97 10.46 -25.16 -29.16
C ALA A 97 10.17 -26.65 -28.90
N LEU A 98 9.83 -26.96 -27.68
CA LEU A 98 9.55 -28.27 -27.16
C LEU A 98 8.11 -28.71 -27.27
N ASP A 99 7.22 -27.77 -27.28
CA ASP A 99 5.80 -28.07 -27.44
C ASP A 99 5.36 -27.47 -28.78
N GLU A 100 5.69 -28.14 -29.87
CA GLU A 100 5.35 -27.68 -31.23
C GLU A 100 3.91 -27.20 -31.26
N GLY A 101 3.72 -25.87 -31.29
CA GLY A 101 2.40 -25.24 -31.29
C GLY A 101 1.68 -25.17 -29.95
N ALA A 102 2.24 -25.65 -28.87
CA ALA A 102 1.66 -25.42 -27.55
C ALA A 102 2.14 -24.08 -27.00
N PHE A 103 1.21 -23.24 -26.69
CA PHE A 103 1.40 -21.95 -26.04
C PHE A 103 1.49 -22.19 -24.54
N VAL A 104 2.68 -22.28 -23.97
CA VAL A 104 2.88 -22.64 -22.56
C VAL A 104 3.63 -21.59 -21.77
N ASN A 105 3.24 -21.45 -20.50
CA ASN A 105 4.07 -20.86 -19.48
C ASN A 105 5.05 -21.95 -18.96
N TRP A 106 6.27 -21.98 -19.48
CA TRP A 106 7.25 -22.98 -19.09
C TRP A 106 7.62 -22.94 -17.59
N GLY A 107 7.37 -21.77 -16.91
CA GLY A 107 7.61 -21.61 -15.48
C GLY A 107 6.81 -22.57 -14.62
N LEU A 108 5.59 -22.92 -15.04
CA LEU A 108 4.73 -23.87 -14.33
C LEU A 108 5.45 -25.21 -14.09
N ARG A 109 5.99 -25.80 -15.14
CA ARG A 109 6.71 -27.09 -15.04
C ARG A 109 8.08 -26.95 -14.38
N ARG A 110 8.77 -25.85 -14.66
CA ARG A 110 10.10 -25.63 -14.10
C ARG A 110 10.08 -25.53 -12.58
N MET A 111 9.10 -24.83 -12.03
CA MET A 111 9.02 -24.57 -10.59
C MET A 111 8.46 -25.74 -9.76
N ILE A 112 7.92 -26.78 -10.40
CA ILE A 112 7.51 -28.03 -9.71
C ILE A 112 8.57 -29.14 -9.82
N SER A 113 9.67 -28.89 -10.55
CA SER A 113 10.73 -29.87 -10.80
C SER A 113 12.01 -29.46 -10.09
N ALA A 114 12.58 -30.34 -9.29
CA ALA A 114 13.83 -30.07 -8.60
C ALA A 114 15.01 -29.89 -9.59
N THR A 115 14.93 -30.52 -10.75
CA THR A 115 15.89 -30.36 -11.86
C THR A 115 15.16 -29.76 -13.06
N ASP A 116 15.88 -29.04 -13.93
CA ASP A 116 15.29 -28.50 -15.15
C ASP A 116 14.74 -29.63 -16.04
N PRO A 117 13.39 -29.71 -16.22
CA PRO A 117 12.79 -30.76 -17.05
C PRO A 117 13.07 -30.59 -18.54
N TYR A 118 13.73 -29.51 -18.94
CA TYR A 118 13.97 -29.11 -20.32
C TYR A 118 15.41 -29.35 -20.79
N VAL A 119 16.30 -29.92 -19.94
CA VAL A 119 17.73 -30.03 -20.21
C VAL A 119 18.04 -31.00 -21.38
N ASN A 120 17.31 -32.09 -21.56
CA ASN A 120 17.70 -33.15 -22.50
C ASN A 120 16.55 -33.74 -23.33
N THR A 121 15.36 -33.43 -23.11
CA THR A 121 14.20 -33.98 -23.82
C THR A 121 13.02 -33.02 -23.87
N ILE A 122 12.49 -32.91 -25.04
CA ILE A 122 11.17 -32.34 -25.30
C ILE A 122 10.17 -33.30 -24.66
N VAL A 123 9.62 -32.94 -23.54
CA VAL A 123 8.50 -33.65 -22.93
C VAL A 123 7.25 -32.91 -23.25
N ALA A 124 6.54 -33.33 -24.29
CA ALA A 124 5.17 -32.96 -24.48
C ALA A 124 4.38 -33.38 -23.25
N GLY A 125 3.59 -32.49 -22.69
CA GLY A 125 2.77 -32.81 -21.54
C GLY A 125 2.34 -31.59 -20.78
N GLY A 126 1.16 -31.66 -20.18
CA GLY A 126 0.54 -30.60 -19.41
C GLY A 126 1.29 -30.29 -18.11
N PHE A 127 0.78 -29.35 -17.40
CA PHE A 127 1.13 -29.04 -16.03
C PHE A 127 0.13 -29.74 -15.10
N ASP A 128 0.62 -30.69 -14.32
CA ASP A 128 -0.18 -31.41 -13.34
C ASP A 128 -0.19 -30.62 -12.02
N TYR A 129 -1.35 -30.39 -11.46
CA TYR A 129 -1.51 -29.65 -10.23
C TYR A 129 -2.63 -30.26 -9.35
N THR A 130 -2.46 -30.21 -8.04
CA THR A 130 -3.44 -30.62 -7.05
C THR A 130 -4.10 -29.41 -6.37
N LEU A 131 -3.33 -28.33 -6.21
CA LEU A 131 -3.77 -27.07 -5.62
C LEU A 131 -3.98 -26.04 -6.73
N SER A 132 -5.06 -25.30 -6.63
CA SER A 132 -5.55 -24.40 -7.68
C SER A 132 -5.74 -22.95 -7.22
N GLY A 133 -5.35 -22.64 -5.98
CA GLY A 133 -5.57 -21.33 -5.37
C GLY A 133 -7.01 -21.09 -4.94
N ALA A 134 -7.80 -22.16 -4.76
CA ALA A 134 -9.17 -22.03 -4.30
C ALA A 134 -9.23 -21.35 -2.92
N GLY A 135 -10.18 -20.46 -2.72
CA GLY A 135 -10.26 -19.71 -1.46
C GLY A 135 -9.31 -18.52 -1.32
N VAL A 136 -8.48 -18.24 -2.31
CA VAL A 136 -7.53 -17.13 -2.32
C VAL A 136 -7.95 -16.04 -3.32
N ASP A 137 -7.73 -14.78 -2.96
CA ASP A 137 -8.01 -13.62 -3.79
C ASP A 137 -6.68 -13.01 -4.28
N ILE A 138 -6.51 -12.89 -5.59
CA ILE A 138 -5.35 -12.30 -6.22
C ILE A 138 -5.72 -10.91 -6.74
N VAL A 139 -4.99 -9.89 -6.33
CA VAL A 139 -5.11 -8.53 -6.84
C VAL A 139 -3.97 -8.26 -7.82
N ILE A 140 -4.30 -7.86 -9.02
CA ILE A 140 -3.35 -7.36 -10.02
C ILE A 140 -3.41 -5.84 -10.00
N GLN A 141 -2.44 -5.23 -9.35
CA GLN A 141 -2.25 -3.78 -9.33
C GLN A 141 -1.34 -3.40 -10.50
N ASP A 142 -1.94 -3.07 -11.62
CA ASP A 142 -1.24 -2.93 -12.90
C ASP A 142 -2.03 -2.07 -13.91
N SER A 143 -1.84 -2.29 -15.22
CA SER A 143 -2.50 -1.59 -16.31
C SER A 143 -4.00 -1.89 -16.50
N GLY A 144 -4.54 -2.80 -15.73
CA GLY A 144 -5.91 -3.32 -15.84
C GLY A 144 -5.90 -4.79 -16.23
N ILE A 145 -7.09 -5.34 -16.50
CA ILE A 145 -7.27 -6.71 -16.98
C ILE A 145 -8.38 -6.71 -18.04
N GLN A 146 -8.15 -7.40 -19.14
CA GLN A 146 -9.23 -7.74 -20.05
C GLN A 146 -10.08 -8.85 -19.44
N ALA A 147 -11.11 -8.47 -18.69
CA ALA A 147 -11.87 -9.38 -17.84
C ALA A 147 -12.64 -10.46 -18.61
N ASP A 148 -13.07 -10.18 -19.82
CA ASP A 148 -13.79 -11.12 -20.70
C ASP A 148 -12.88 -12.14 -21.41
N HIS A 149 -11.57 -12.10 -21.16
CA HIS A 149 -10.65 -13.06 -21.77
C HIS A 149 -10.94 -14.48 -21.27
N PRO A 150 -11.11 -15.48 -22.17
CA PRO A 150 -11.47 -16.86 -21.81
C PRO A 150 -10.48 -17.54 -20.87
N GLU A 151 -9.27 -17.04 -20.75
CA GLU A 151 -8.24 -17.53 -19.83
C GLU A 151 -8.64 -17.38 -18.36
N PHE A 152 -9.57 -16.47 -18.06
CA PHE A 152 -10.05 -16.19 -16.72
C PHE A 152 -11.37 -16.88 -16.35
N GLU A 153 -11.85 -17.75 -17.21
CA GLU A 153 -13.00 -18.59 -16.88
C GLU A 153 -12.60 -19.80 -16.03
N ASP A 154 -13.47 -20.19 -15.13
CA ASP A 154 -13.35 -21.44 -14.39
C ASP A 154 -13.75 -22.66 -15.22
N SER A 155 -13.78 -23.85 -14.62
CA SER A 155 -14.13 -25.10 -15.29
C SER A 155 -15.58 -25.17 -15.79
N VAL A 156 -16.46 -24.28 -15.32
CA VAL A 156 -17.86 -24.17 -15.74
C VAL A 156 -18.12 -22.90 -16.56
N GLN A 157 -17.05 -22.27 -17.09
CA GLN A 157 -17.05 -21.08 -17.93
C GLN A 157 -17.58 -19.81 -17.24
N VAL A 158 -17.45 -19.74 -15.92
CA VAL A 158 -17.74 -18.52 -15.14
C VAL A 158 -16.48 -17.70 -15.01
N ASN A 159 -16.59 -16.42 -15.34
CA ASN A 159 -15.48 -15.47 -15.21
C ASN A 159 -15.10 -15.23 -13.74
N ARG A 160 -13.82 -15.33 -13.45
CA ARG A 160 -13.26 -15.16 -12.10
C ARG A 160 -12.72 -13.74 -11.83
N VAL A 161 -12.67 -12.86 -12.85
CA VAL A 161 -12.25 -11.47 -12.68
C VAL A 161 -13.35 -10.65 -12.05
N GLN A 162 -13.02 -9.99 -10.98
CA GLN A 162 -13.94 -9.17 -10.19
C GLN A 162 -13.37 -7.76 -10.03
N GLN A 163 -14.21 -6.84 -9.56
CA GLN A 163 -13.86 -5.45 -9.31
C GLN A 163 -13.97 -5.13 -7.83
N ILE A 164 -13.10 -4.26 -7.35
CA ILE A 164 -13.25 -3.62 -6.05
C ILE A 164 -14.00 -2.30 -6.29
N ASP A 165 -15.10 -2.10 -5.58
CA ASP A 165 -15.85 -0.83 -5.63
C ASP A 165 -15.12 0.22 -4.78
N TRP A 166 -14.45 1.16 -5.44
CA TRP A 166 -13.63 2.18 -4.78
C TRP A 166 -14.45 3.27 -4.12
N TYR A 167 -15.60 3.59 -4.68
CA TYR A 167 -16.35 4.79 -4.34
C TYR A 167 -17.44 4.51 -3.30
N GLN A 168 -18.23 3.48 -3.51
CA GLN A 168 -19.39 3.20 -2.67
C GLN A 168 -19.09 2.22 -1.55
N ALA A 169 -18.62 1.03 -1.88
CA ALA A 169 -18.45 -0.04 -0.91
C ALA A 169 -17.26 0.22 0.03
N GLN A 170 -16.22 0.87 -0.46
CA GLN A 170 -15.00 1.10 0.33
C GLN A 170 -14.90 2.53 0.88
N SER A 171 -15.61 3.49 0.31
CA SER A 171 -15.59 4.91 0.72
C SER A 171 -14.17 5.52 0.79
N VAL A 172 -13.24 4.97 0.00
CA VAL A 172 -11.83 5.40 -0.01
C VAL A 172 -11.65 6.60 -0.93
N VAL A 173 -12.31 6.56 -2.08
CA VAL A 173 -12.26 7.62 -3.09
C VAL A 173 -13.66 8.16 -3.30
N SER A 174 -13.82 9.48 -3.35
CA SER A 174 -15.10 10.11 -3.62
C SER A 174 -15.42 10.17 -5.11
N GLY A 175 -16.70 10.08 -5.48
CA GLY A 175 -17.17 10.17 -6.85
C GLY A 175 -17.86 8.92 -7.36
N SER A 176 -17.63 8.58 -8.64
CA SER A 176 -18.13 7.35 -9.27
C SER A 176 -17.05 6.72 -10.13
N MET A 177 -17.01 5.39 -10.19
CA MET A 177 -16.04 4.66 -11.00
C MET A 177 -16.20 5.02 -12.47
N PRO A 178 -15.15 5.47 -13.19
CA PRO A 178 -15.20 5.71 -14.61
C PRO A 178 -15.56 4.45 -15.39
N ALA A 179 -16.27 4.58 -16.50
CA ALA A 179 -16.49 3.45 -17.39
C ALA A 179 -15.15 2.92 -17.89
N GLY A 180 -14.96 1.59 -17.80
CA GLY A 180 -13.70 0.97 -18.20
C GLY A 180 -12.51 1.19 -17.25
N HIS A 181 -12.78 1.58 -16.01
CA HIS A 181 -11.76 1.82 -14.97
C HIS A 181 -10.80 0.65 -14.71
N TYR A 182 -11.11 -0.52 -15.19
CA TYR A 182 -10.26 -1.72 -15.11
C TYR A 182 -9.78 -2.23 -16.46
N THR A 183 -10.20 -1.59 -17.56
CA THR A 183 -9.86 -2.02 -18.92
C THR A 183 -8.36 -1.89 -19.16
N ASP A 184 -7.75 -2.96 -19.62
CA ASP A 184 -6.33 -3.00 -19.94
C ASP A 184 -6.10 -2.56 -21.40
N TYR A 185 -5.54 -1.37 -21.57
CA TYR A 185 -5.16 -0.82 -22.88
C TYR A 185 -3.72 -1.14 -23.30
N ASP A 186 -2.92 -1.67 -22.38
CA ASP A 186 -1.52 -2.02 -22.61
C ASP A 186 -1.34 -3.52 -22.88
N GLY A 187 -2.01 -4.36 -22.12
CA GLY A 187 -1.91 -5.81 -22.18
C GLY A 187 -1.02 -6.43 -21.12
N HIS A 188 -0.28 -5.61 -20.36
CA HIS A 188 0.66 -6.06 -19.35
C HIS A 188 -0.05 -6.65 -18.13
N GLY A 189 -1.04 -5.96 -17.58
CA GLY A 189 -1.79 -6.46 -16.42
C GLY A 189 -2.58 -7.73 -16.72
N THR A 190 -3.16 -7.83 -17.95
CA THR A 190 -3.80 -9.07 -18.42
C THR A 190 -2.81 -10.22 -18.48
N HIS A 191 -1.58 -9.95 -18.91
CA HIS A 191 -0.52 -10.96 -19.00
C HIS A 191 -0.11 -11.45 -17.60
N CYS A 192 0.09 -10.54 -16.65
CA CYS A 192 0.40 -10.87 -15.25
C CYS A 192 -0.74 -11.68 -14.61
N ALA A 193 -2.00 -11.29 -14.84
CA ALA A 193 -3.16 -12.03 -14.35
C ALA A 193 -3.20 -13.47 -14.89
N GLY A 194 -2.90 -13.64 -16.18
CA GLY A 194 -2.84 -14.95 -16.82
C GLY A 194 -1.76 -15.85 -16.26
N ILE A 195 -0.58 -15.31 -15.93
CA ILE A 195 0.52 -16.08 -15.28
C ILE A 195 0.11 -16.50 -13.86
N ALA A 196 -0.46 -15.58 -13.10
CA ALA A 196 -0.84 -15.86 -11.71
C ALA A 196 -2.00 -16.86 -11.64
N ALA A 197 -3.05 -16.66 -12.45
CA ALA A 197 -4.34 -17.32 -12.26
C ALA A 197 -5.07 -17.75 -13.53
N GLY A 198 -4.42 -17.74 -14.68
CA GLY A 198 -5.02 -18.23 -15.93
C GLY A 198 -5.32 -19.72 -15.88
N LYS A 199 -6.37 -20.15 -16.59
CA LYS A 199 -6.73 -21.58 -16.65
C LYS A 199 -5.70 -22.44 -17.40
N THR A 200 -5.03 -21.85 -18.40
CA THR A 200 -3.99 -22.51 -19.20
C THR A 200 -2.59 -22.13 -18.74
N TYR A 201 -2.35 -20.81 -18.59
CA TYR A 201 -1.01 -20.27 -18.36
C TYR A 201 -0.71 -19.99 -16.89
N GLY A 202 -1.68 -20.12 -15.99
CA GLY A 202 -1.56 -19.71 -14.59
C GLY A 202 -1.45 -20.88 -13.61
N TRP A 203 -0.99 -20.54 -12.41
CA TRP A 203 -0.91 -21.41 -11.25
C TRP A 203 -2.27 -21.60 -10.57
N ALA A 204 -2.88 -20.48 -10.20
CA ALA A 204 -4.01 -20.40 -9.29
C ALA A 204 -5.34 -20.40 -10.05
N LYS A 205 -5.63 -21.52 -10.70
CA LYS A 205 -6.73 -21.70 -11.66
C LYS A 205 -8.14 -21.49 -11.07
N ASN A 206 -8.29 -21.50 -9.74
CA ASN A 206 -9.54 -21.28 -9.02
C ASN A 206 -9.51 -20.08 -8.05
N SER A 207 -8.45 -19.29 -8.06
CA SER A 207 -8.43 -18.01 -7.34
C SER A 207 -9.40 -17.02 -7.96
N ARG A 208 -9.96 -16.12 -7.15
CA ARG A 208 -10.62 -14.92 -7.66
C ARG A 208 -9.56 -13.90 -8.04
N ILE A 209 -9.80 -13.16 -9.09
CA ILE A 209 -8.87 -12.18 -9.64
C ILE A 209 -9.52 -10.82 -9.55
N TYR A 210 -8.79 -9.84 -9.02
CA TYR A 210 -9.24 -8.46 -8.88
C TYR A 210 -8.30 -7.54 -9.63
N ALA A 211 -8.85 -6.65 -10.44
CA ALA A 211 -8.09 -5.64 -11.14
C ALA A 211 -8.07 -4.34 -10.33
N VAL A 212 -6.88 -3.81 -10.05
CA VAL A 212 -6.69 -2.44 -9.57
C VAL A 212 -5.81 -1.70 -10.55
N LYS A 213 -6.45 -0.93 -11.42
CA LYS A 213 -5.79 -0.21 -12.51
C LYS A 213 -5.18 1.09 -12.00
N ILE A 214 -3.87 1.24 -12.22
CA ILE A 214 -3.11 2.43 -11.84
C ILE A 214 -3.27 3.51 -12.92
N ALA A 215 -3.60 4.73 -12.51
CA ALA A 215 -3.62 5.88 -13.40
C ALA A 215 -2.21 6.21 -13.92
N GLY A 216 -2.08 6.47 -15.21
CA GLY A 216 -0.81 6.88 -15.85
C GLY A 216 0.19 5.76 -16.13
N LEU A 217 -0.12 4.50 -15.81
CA LEU A 217 0.80 3.37 -16.04
C LEU A 217 0.83 2.95 -17.51
N GLN A 218 -0.19 3.28 -18.27
CA GLN A 218 -0.34 2.83 -19.68
C GLN A 218 0.11 3.90 -20.68
N GLY A 219 0.34 3.44 -21.91
CA GLY A 219 0.72 4.32 -23.01
C GLY A 219 -0.37 5.32 -23.44
N THR A 220 -0.09 6.06 -24.49
CA THR A 220 -0.89 7.21 -24.96
C THR A 220 -2.32 6.88 -25.43
N SER A 221 -2.68 5.61 -25.57
CA SER A 221 -4.03 5.16 -25.97
C SER A 221 -4.99 4.98 -24.80
N ASP A 222 -4.51 5.00 -23.57
CA ASP A 222 -5.35 4.87 -22.39
C ASP A 222 -6.10 6.19 -22.10
N PRO A 223 -7.43 6.17 -21.94
CA PRO A 223 -8.19 7.33 -21.47
C PRO A 223 -7.92 7.71 -20.01
N ASN A 224 -6.92 7.11 -19.37
CA ASN A 224 -6.53 7.32 -17.97
C ASN A 224 -7.69 7.08 -17.00
N THR A 225 -8.30 5.92 -17.10
CA THR A 225 -9.45 5.53 -16.29
C THR A 225 -9.08 4.85 -14.95
N GLY A 226 -7.79 4.69 -14.66
CA GLY A 226 -7.30 4.15 -13.37
C GLY A 226 -7.44 5.15 -12.22
N ILE A 227 -7.13 4.70 -11.01
CA ILE A 227 -7.04 5.55 -9.82
C ILE A 227 -5.60 6.00 -9.56
N PRO A 228 -5.40 7.12 -8.86
CA PRO A 228 -4.07 7.53 -8.42
C PRO A 228 -3.37 6.42 -7.64
N ILE A 229 -2.06 6.32 -7.79
CA ILE A 229 -1.29 5.24 -7.17
C ILE A 229 -1.45 5.21 -5.63
N SER A 230 -1.51 6.36 -4.98
CA SER A 230 -1.75 6.48 -3.54
C SER A 230 -3.06 5.83 -3.11
N ASP A 231 -4.11 6.02 -3.89
CA ASP A 231 -5.44 5.51 -3.57
C ASP A 231 -5.56 4.01 -3.86
N CYS A 232 -4.75 3.47 -4.78
CA CYS A 232 -4.71 2.03 -5.07
C CYS A 232 -4.43 1.19 -3.81
N PHE A 233 -3.49 1.62 -2.99
CA PHE A 233 -3.11 0.91 -1.76
C PHE A 233 -4.21 0.96 -0.72
N ASP A 234 -4.81 2.12 -0.51
CA ASP A 234 -5.92 2.29 0.43
C ASP A 234 -7.14 1.47 0.03
N VAL A 235 -7.46 1.45 -1.27
CA VAL A 235 -8.55 0.62 -1.82
C VAL A 235 -8.33 -0.86 -1.52
N ILE A 236 -7.15 -1.38 -1.77
CA ILE A 236 -6.84 -2.79 -1.53
C ILE A 236 -6.90 -3.11 -0.03
N LYS A 237 -6.30 -2.25 0.80
CA LYS A 237 -6.24 -2.40 2.25
C LYS A 237 -7.64 -2.41 2.88
N GLU A 238 -8.45 -1.40 2.61
CA GLU A 238 -9.78 -1.28 3.20
C GLU A 238 -10.73 -2.37 2.67
N TRP A 239 -10.61 -2.74 1.40
CA TRP A 239 -11.35 -3.89 0.87
C TRP A 239 -10.95 -5.20 1.58
N HIS A 240 -9.65 -5.45 1.79
CA HIS A 240 -9.19 -6.63 2.51
C HIS A 240 -9.71 -6.65 3.96
N LYS A 241 -9.64 -5.51 4.66
CA LYS A 241 -10.17 -5.39 6.03
C LYS A 241 -11.68 -5.63 6.10
N ALA A 242 -12.43 -5.21 5.09
CA ALA A 242 -13.89 -5.35 5.03
C ALA A 242 -14.37 -6.77 4.68
N LYS A 243 -13.49 -7.67 4.23
CA LYS A 243 -13.86 -9.04 3.89
C LYS A 243 -14.51 -9.76 5.07
N PRO A 244 -15.57 -10.54 4.83
CA PRO A 244 -16.13 -11.42 5.84
C PRO A 244 -15.16 -12.56 6.20
N VAL A 245 -15.26 -13.05 7.41
CA VAL A 245 -14.61 -14.30 7.81
C VAL A 245 -15.32 -15.45 7.10
N ASP A 246 -14.57 -16.29 6.44
CA ASP A 246 -15.06 -17.51 5.81
C ASP A 246 -15.44 -18.53 6.88
N VAL A 247 -16.67 -19.05 6.80
CA VAL A 247 -17.22 -19.95 7.84
C VAL A 247 -16.55 -21.32 7.87
N GLN A 248 -15.89 -21.74 6.79
CA GLN A 248 -15.23 -23.05 6.72
C GLN A 248 -13.80 -22.99 7.27
N THR A 249 -13.08 -21.91 6.97
CA THR A 249 -11.69 -21.73 7.38
C THR A 249 -11.54 -20.95 8.69
N GLY A 250 -12.58 -20.25 9.14
CA GLY A 250 -12.54 -19.40 10.33
C GLY A 250 -11.72 -18.11 10.17
N VAL A 251 -11.18 -17.85 8.98
CA VAL A 251 -10.38 -16.67 8.67
C VAL A 251 -10.88 -15.96 7.41
N LYS A 252 -10.47 -14.73 7.18
CA LYS A 252 -10.75 -14.04 5.91
C LYS A 252 -10.02 -14.73 4.77
N ARG A 253 -10.60 -14.72 3.57
CA ARG A 253 -9.89 -15.18 2.38
C ARG A 253 -8.57 -14.41 2.25
N PRO A 254 -7.40 -15.08 2.13
CA PRO A 254 -6.13 -14.43 1.93
C PRO A 254 -6.16 -13.53 0.69
N THR A 255 -5.45 -12.42 0.75
CA THR A 255 -5.22 -11.54 -0.40
C THR A 255 -3.75 -11.56 -0.75
N ILE A 256 -3.45 -11.78 -2.03
CA ILE A 256 -2.10 -11.61 -2.57
C ILE A 256 -2.14 -10.50 -3.62
N VAL A 257 -1.27 -9.53 -3.52
CA VAL A 257 -1.13 -8.46 -4.53
C VAL A 257 0.10 -8.71 -5.38
N ASN A 258 -0.08 -8.69 -6.71
CA ASN A 258 1.01 -8.62 -7.67
C ASN A 258 1.28 -7.18 -8.06
N MET A 259 2.52 -6.74 -7.92
CA MET A 259 2.99 -5.42 -8.34
C MET A 259 4.14 -5.59 -9.34
N SER A 260 3.81 -5.49 -10.62
CA SER A 260 4.76 -5.69 -11.72
C SER A 260 5.12 -4.37 -12.40
N TRP A 261 5.28 -3.32 -11.63
CA TRP A 261 5.60 -1.96 -12.06
C TRP A 261 6.61 -1.31 -11.11
N GLY A 262 7.17 -0.16 -11.46
CA GLY A 262 8.08 0.54 -10.57
C GLY A 262 8.49 1.92 -11.06
N TYR A 263 9.11 2.68 -10.15
CA TYR A 263 9.65 4.01 -10.41
C TYR A 263 11.13 3.95 -10.77
N GLY A 264 11.50 4.77 -11.73
CA GLY A 264 12.88 4.94 -12.15
C GLY A 264 13.21 6.39 -12.47
N THR A 265 14.48 6.73 -12.35
CA THR A 265 15.04 8.02 -12.78
C THR A 265 16.26 7.81 -13.66
N SER A 266 16.73 8.87 -14.30
CA SER A 266 17.92 8.80 -15.17
C SER A 266 19.14 9.39 -14.48
N TYR A 267 20.31 8.85 -14.78
CA TYR A 267 21.59 9.48 -14.44
C TYR A 267 21.80 10.73 -15.30
N PHE A 268 21.50 11.90 -14.78
CA PHE A 268 21.73 13.18 -15.48
C PHE A 268 22.24 14.25 -14.53
N ASN A 269 22.93 15.23 -15.07
CA ASN A 269 23.47 16.39 -14.34
C ASN A 269 24.27 16.02 -13.08
N ILE A 270 25.07 14.97 -13.14
CA ILE A 270 25.83 14.45 -12.01
C ILE A 270 26.90 15.47 -11.61
N ALA A 271 26.97 15.80 -10.32
CA ALA A 271 28.01 16.64 -9.72
C ALA A 271 29.11 15.81 -9.05
N GLY A 272 28.78 14.67 -8.49
CA GLY A 272 29.64 13.78 -7.74
C GLY A 272 28.81 12.83 -6.91
N GLY A 273 29.40 12.18 -5.90
CA GLY A 273 28.67 11.27 -5.05
C GLY A 273 29.54 10.60 -3.98
N ASN A 274 29.02 9.50 -3.45
CA ASN A 274 29.72 8.63 -2.51
C ASN A 274 29.63 7.18 -2.98
N TRP A 275 30.75 6.49 -2.95
CA TRP A 275 30.86 5.08 -3.23
C TRP A 275 31.52 4.37 -2.06
N ARG A 276 30.80 3.53 -1.35
CA ARG A 276 31.29 2.76 -0.19
C ARG A 276 32.06 3.62 0.81
N GLY A 277 31.53 4.80 1.15
CA GLY A 277 32.15 5.77 2.06
C GLY A 277 33.15 6.71 1.41
N THR A 278 33.59 6.48 0.16
CA THR A 278 34.53 7.34 -0.56
C THR A 278 33.80 8.38 -1.38
N VAL A 279 34.04 9.66 -1.08
CA VAL A 279 33.48 10.79 -1.84
C VAL A 279 34.21 10.92 -3.17
N TRP A 280 33.49 11.12 -4.25
CA TRP A 280 34.03 11.36 -5.57
C TRP A 280 33.35 12.57 -6.23
N THR A 281 34.02 13.16 -7.21
CA THR A 281 33.54 14.29 -7.99
C THR A 281 33.60 13.98 -9.48
N GLY A 282 32.67 14.51 -10.25
CA GLY A 282 32.61 14.31 -11.69
C GLY A 282 31.20 14.53 -12.23
N SER A 283 31.09 14.85 -13.51
CA SER A 283 29.85 15.24 -14.18
C SER A 283 29.22 14.13 -15.02
N SER A 284 29.82 12.95 -15.07
CA SER A 284 29.35 11.83 -15.89
C SER A 284 29.11 10.60 -15.03
N ARG A 285 28.18 9.76 -15.52
CA ARG A 285 27.95 8.45 -14.94
C ARG A 285 29.24 7.61 -14.95
N ARG A 286 29.51 6.90 -13.86
CA ARG A 286 30.71 6.08 -13.70
C ARG A 286 30.36 4.62 -13.44
N THR A 287 30.74 3.76 -14.36
CA THR A 287 30.55 2.31 -14.23
C THR A 287 31.41 1.70 -13.14
N ASP A 288 32.60 2.30 -12.86
CA ASP A 288 33.47 1.95 -11.74
C ASP A 288 32.85 2.19 -10.35
N TYR A 289 31.74 2.93 -10.29
CA TYR A 289 30.95 3.14 -9.08
C TYR A 289 29.57 2.39 -9.12
N GLY A 290 29.48 1.36 -9.93
CA GLY A 290 28.23 0.58 -10.04
C GLY A 290 27.07 1.33 -10.67
N MET A 291 27.32 2.48 -11.29
CA MET A 291 26.30 3.28 -11.99
C MET A 291 26.03 2.67 -13.38
N THR A 292 25.42 1.50 -13.39
CA THR A 292 25.11 0.70 -14.58
C THR A 292 23.66 0.84 -14.97
N GLY A 293 23.23 0.06 -15.91
CA GLY A 293 21.81 -0.14 -16.23
C GLY A 293 21.30 0.70 -17.40
N SER A 294 20.39 0.08 -18.10
CA SER A 294 19.44 0.74 -18.97
C SER A 294 18.07 0.23 -18.59
N TYR A 295 17.12 1.11 -18.41
CA TYR A 295 15.73 0.74 -18.19
C TYR A 295 15.00 0.84 -19.53
N ASN A 296 14.39 -0.26 -19.99
CA ASN A 296 13.67 -0.34 -21.26
C ASN A 296 14.45 0.15 -22.49
N GLY A 297 15.76 -0.07 -22.55
CA GLY A 297 16.58 0.36 -23.70
C GLY A 297 16.76 1.88 -23.85
N LEU A 298 16.23 2.66 -22.93
CA LEU A 298 16.30 4.10 -22.94
C LEU A 298 17.21 4.63 -21.82
N TYR A 299 18.36 5.13 -22.20
CA TYR A 299 19.27 5.98 -21.42
C TYR A 299 19.39 5.67 -19.91
N TYR A 300 20.45 5.02 -19.54
CA TYR A 300 21.05 5.02 -18.18
C TYR A 300 20.07 5.31 -17.03
N ARG A 301 18.94 4.62 -17.00
CA ARG A 301 17.97 4.73 -15.91
C ARG A 301 18.33 3.80 -14.77
N HIS A 302 17.98 4.18 -13.57
CA HIS A 302 18.06 3.32 -12.39
C HIS A 302 16.76 3.40 -11.59
N PRO A 303 16.47 2.36 -10.78
CA PRO A 303 15.34 2.37 -9.86
C PRO A 303 15.44 3.50 -8.84
N VAL A 304 14.31 3.99 -8.36
CA VAL A 304 14.25 5.03 -7.32
C VAL A 304 13.18 4.68 -6.28
N ARG A 305 13.49 4.94 -5.00
CA ARG A 305 12.57 4.76 -3.89
C ARG A 305 11.66 5.98 -3.75
N ILE A 306 10.39 5.70 -3.48
CA ILE A 306 9.33 6.67 -3.20
C ILE A 306 8.77 6.34 -1.81
N ALA A 307 9.07 7.19 -0.83
CA ALA A 307 8.82 6.90 0.57
C ALA A 307 7.35 6.63 0.86
N SER A 308 6.43 7.38 0.25
CA SER A 308 5.00 7.19 0.41
C SER A 308 4.52 5.83 -0.11
N VAL A 309 5.04 5.38 -1.25
CA VAL A 309 4.71 4.07 -1.83
C VAL A 309 5.22 2.95 -0.92
N ASP A 310 6.44 3.08 -0.41
CA ASP A 310 7.03 2.08 0.48
C ASP A 310 6.27 1.98 1.82
N THR A 311 5.82 3.12 2.36
CA THR A 311 4.97 3.10 3.57
C THR A 311 3.60 2.51 3.31
N ASP A 312 3.03 2.71 2.13
CA ASP A 312 1.77 2.08 1.72
C ASP A 312 1.91 0.55 1.61
N ILE A 313 3.06 0.06 1.12
CA ILE A 313 3.36 -1.39 1.11
C ILE A 313 3.37 -1.95 2.53
N GLN A 314 4.04 -1.28 3.47
CA GLN A 314 4.04 -1.71 4.88
C GLN A 314 2.63 -1.75 5.47
N GLU A 315 1.79 -0.75 5.16
CA GLU A 315 0.40 -0.75 5.62
C GLU A 315 -0.43 -1.90 5.05
N LEU A 316 -0.18 -2.32 3.81
CA LEU A 316 -0.79 -3.51 3.23
C LEU A 316 -0.36 -4.78 3.99
N ILE A 317 0.94 -4.93 4.24
CA ILE A 317 1.50 -6.08 4.97
C ILE A 317 0.96 -6.12 6.40
N ASP A 318 0.94 -4.99 7.11
CA ASP A 318 0.36 -4.86 8.45
C ASP A 318 -1.13 -5.20 8.50
N ALA A 319 -1.86 -4.96 7.40
CA ALA A 319 -3.26 -5.35 7.28
C ALA A 319 -3.45 -6.84 6.99
N GLY A 320 -2.38 -7.62 6.79
CA GLY A 320 -2.42 -9.04 6.48
C GLY A 320 -2.46 -9.37 4.99
N VAL A 321 -2.15 -8.41 4.12
CA VAL A 321 -2.08 -8.60 2.66
C VAL A 321 -0.71 -9.11 2.27
N HIS A 322 -0.63 -10.22 1.54
CA HIS A 322 0.61 -10.73 0.97
C HIS A 322 1.01 -9.92 -0.25
N VAL A 323 2.25 -9.50 -0.33
CA VAL A 323 2.72 -8.62 -1.42
C VAL A 323 3.88 -9.26 -2.17
N CYS A 324 3.74 -9.40 -3.49
CA CYS A 324 4.78 -9.85 -4.40
C CYS A 324 5.12 -8.72 -5.38
N ILE A 325 6.39 -8.42 -5.52
CA ILE A 325 6.90 -7.27 -6.27
C ILE A 325 7.95 -7.73 -7.28
N ALA A 326 7.84 -7.27 -8.51
CA ALA A 326 8.86 -7.44 -9.53
C ALA A 326 10.10 -6.60 -9.19
N ALA A 327 11.26 -7.24 -9.14
CA ALA A 327 12.51 -6.60 -8.69
C ALA A 327 12.99 -5.45 -9.58
N GLY A 328 12.70 -5.49 -10.87
CA GLY A 328 13.17 -4.51 -11.86
C GLY A 328 14.01 -5.15 -12.97
N ASN A 329 14.17 -4.40 -14.09
CA ASN A 329 14.82 -4.89 -15.31
C ASN A 329 15.99 -3.98 -15.76
N GLY A 330 16.65 -3.30 -14.82
CA GLY A 330 17.74 -2.38 -15.12
C GLY A 330 19.13 -2.94 -14.88
N TYR A 331 19.27 -4.21 -14.47
CA TYR A 331 20.56 -4.80 -14.13
C TYR A 331 21.27 -4.07 -12.96
N HIS A 332 20.52 -3.57 -12.00
CA HIS A 332 21.08 -2.95 -10.79
C HIS A 332 21.18 -3.94 -9.64
N LYS A 333 22.13 -3.66 -8.74
CA LYS A 333 22.15 -4.29 -7.43
C LYS A 333 21.08 -3.65 -6.55
N ILE A 334 20.27 -4.46 -5.91
CA ILE A 334 19.43 -4.06 -4.77
C ILE A 334 20.13 -4.53 -3.51
N ASP A 335 20.65 -3.61 -2.74
CA ASP A 335 21.34 -3.91 -1.48
C ASP A 335 20.40 -3.73 -0.29
N ILE A 336 20.70 -4.41 0.81
CA ILE A 336 20.00 -4.27 2.09
C ILE A 336 20.62 -3.16 2.94
N SER A 337 19.91 -2.68 3.96
CA SER A 337 20.33 -1.54 4.78
C SER A 337 21.69 -1.70 5.47
N THR A 338 22.12 -2.94 5.70
CA THR A 338 23.43 -3.31 6.27
C THR A 338 24.52 -3.55 5.21
N GLY A 339 24.16 -3.55 3.93
CA GLY A 339 25.08 -3.82 2.83
C GLY A 339 26.00 -2.66 2.49
N ASN A 340 27.13 -2.98 1.91
CA ASN A 340 28.18 -1.98 1.60
C ASN A 340 27.76 -0.97 0.52
N ASP A 341 26.81 -1.32 -0.32
CA ASP A 341 26.41 -0.50 -1.46
C ASP A 341 25.10 0.27 -1.21
N TYR A 342 24.38 -0.01 -0.12
CA TYR A 342 23.09 0.57 0.20
C TYR A 342 23.12 2.11 0.24
N ASN A 343 24.20 2.67 0.74
CA ASN A 343 24.37 4.11 0.91
C ASN A 343 25.17 4.78 -0.22
N ASN A 344 25.39 4.09 -1.34
CA ASN A 344 25.97 4.69 -2.53
C ASN A 344 24.98 5.67 -3.16
N TYR A 345 25.43 6.90 -3.39
CA TYR A 345 24.61 7.95 -4.00
C TYR A 345 25.39 8.83 -4.95
N TYR A 346 24.68 9.54 -5.79
CA TYR A 346 25.19 10.69 -6.51
C TYR A 346 24.37 11.93 -6.18
N THR A 347 24.95 13.11 -6.46
CA THR A 347 24.26 14.40 -6.36
C THR A 347 24.15 15.02 -7.75
N ARG A 348 23.15 15.86 -7.97
CA ARG A 348 22.94 16.59 -9.22
C ARG A 348 23.48 18.00 -9.12
N ASN A 349 23.93 18.59 -10.25
CA ASN A 349 24.38 19.97 -10.32
C ASN A 349 23.30 20.92 -9.79
N GLY A 350 23.70 21.78 -8.83
CA GLY A 350 22.79 22.75 -8.21
C GLY A 350 21.87 22.17 -7.11
N SER A 351 22.04 20.89 -6.75
CA SER A 351 21.29 20.24 -5.68
C SER A 351 22.22 19.48 -4.74
N SER A 352 21.98 19.57 -3.44
CA SER A 352 22.64 18.75 -2.43
C SER A 352 21.91 17.42 -2.16
N ALA A 353 20.73 17.22 -2.76
CA ALA A 353 19.96 16.01 -2.59
C ALA A 353 20.73 14.77 -3.08
N GLN A 354 20.77 13.75 -2.24
CA GLN A 354 21.44 12.47 -2.53
C GLN A 354 20.47 11.54 -3.27
N VAL A 355 20.91 11.06 -4.42
CA VAL A 355 20.14 10.09 -5.22
C VAL A 355 20.79 8.73 -5.08
N TYR A 356 20.16 7.87 -4.31
CA TYR A 356 20.63 6.51 -4.05
C TYR A 356 20.22 5.58 -5.19
N TYR A 357 21.12 4.72 -5.64
CA TYR A 357 20.91 3.89 -6.83
C TYR A 357 21.12 2.38 -6.62
N HIS A 358 21.31 1.96 -5.36
CA HIS A 358 21.42 0.56 -4.96
C HIS A 358 20.34 0.11 -3.95
N ARG A 359 19.30 0.90 -3.78
CA ARG A 359 18.22 0.61 -2.83
C ARG A 359 16.99 -0.05 -3.46
N GLY A 360 17.06 -0.39 -4.75
CA GLY A 360 15.90 -0.80 -5.53
C GLY A 360 14.98 0.37 -5.88
N GLY A 361 13.86 0.06 -6.48
CA GLY A 361 12.79 1.02 -6.82
C GLY A 361 11.49 0.68 -6.11
N SER A 362 10.73 1.72 -5.73
CA SER A 362 9.37 1.49 -5.24
C SER A 362 8.46 0.97 -6.36
N PRO A 363 7.52 0.06 -6.03
CA PRO A 363 7.21 -0.47 -4.71
C PRO A 363 8.33 -1.35 -4.17
N PHE A 364 8.64 -1.27 -2.89
CA PHE A 364 9.65 -2.11 -2.25
C PHE A 364 9.47 -2.12 -0.73
N ASP A 365 9.57 -3.28 -0.13
CA ASP A 365 9.69 -3.46 1.31
C ASP A 365 10.43 -4.77 1.61
N ASP A 366 11.22 -4.81 2.69
CA ASP A 366 11.97 -6.02 3.09
C ASP A 366 11.04 -7.14 3.59
N GLU A 367 9.81 -6.82 3.99
CA GLU A 367 8.77 -7.77 4.40
C GLU A 367 7.91 -8.26 3.22
N ALA A 368 8.10 -7.71 2.01
CA ALA A 368 7.46 -8.16 0.78
C ALA A 368 8.30 -9.25 0.08
N ILE A 369 7.70 -9.96 -0.86
CA ILE A 369 8.40 -10.94 -1.69
C ILE A 369 8.89 -10.24 -2.95
N ILE A 370 10.20 -9.98 -3.03
CA ILE A 370 10.85 -9.34 -4.17
C ILE A 370 11.36 -10.41 -5.14
N VAL A 371 10.88 -10.37 -6.37
CA VAL A 371 11.08 -11.46 -7.33
C VAL A 371 11.98 -11.05 -8.48
N GLY A 372 13.13 -11.69 -8.60
CA GLY A 372 14.04 -11.61 -9.72
C GLY A 372 13.64 -12.56 -10.86
N ASN A 373 14.22 -12.35 -12.06
CA ASN A 373 13.90 -13.09 -13.27
C ASN A 373 15.03 -14.05 -13.66
N ILE A 374 14.70 -15.29 -13.99
CA ILE A 374 15.60 -16.22 -14.68
C ILE A 374 15.33 -16.25 -16.18
N ASP A 375 16.40 -16.46 -16.94
CA ASP A 375 16.40 -16.63 -18.39
C ASP A 375 15.72 -17.96 -18.79
N SER A 376 15.16 -17.99 -19.99
CA SER A 376 14.63 -19.23 -20.58
C SER A 376 15.72 -20.19 -21.07
N THR A 377 16.98 -19.78 -21.02
CA THR A 377 18.14 -20.60 -21.40
C THR A 377 19.03 -20.88 -20.21
N LEU A 378 19.68 -22.01 -20.19
CA LEU A 378 20.65 -22.36 -19.16
C LEU A 378 21.99 -21.64 -19.36
N ALA A 379 22.74 -21.48 -18.27
CA ALA A 379 24.14 -21.13 -18.31
C ALA A 379 24.97 -22.28 -18.92
N ALA A 380 26.20 -22.00 -19.34
CA ALA A 380 27.12 -23.02 -19.87
C ALA A 380 27.46 -24.13 -18.86
N SER A 381 27.31 -23.85 -17.58
CA SER A 381 27.45 -24.82 -16.48
C SER A 381 26.27 -25.80 -16.37
N GLY A 382 25.18 -25.56 -17.09
CA GLY A 382 23.94 -26.32 -16.96
C GLY A 382 23.04 -25.83 -15.82
N LYS A 383 23.42 -24.75 -15.10
CA LYS A 383 22.58 -24.10 -14.09
C LYS A 383 21.55 -23.16 -14.73
N GLU A 384 20.52 -22.82 -13.97
CA GLU A 384 19.60 -21.77 -14.37
C GLU A 384 20.32 -20.43 -14.43
N LYS A 385 20.10 -19.71 -15.51
CA LYS A 385 20.76 -18.44 -15.75
C LYS A 385 19.84 -17.30 -15.32
N ILE A 386 20.35 -16.35 -14.54
CA ILE A 386 19.61 -15.12 -14.28
C ILE A 386 19.51 -14.31 -15.56
N ALA A 387 18.32 -13.79 -15.84
CA ALA A 387 18.10 -12.93 -17.00
C ALA A 387 19.00 -11.69 -16.95
N ALA A 388 19.61 -11.33 -18.09
CA ALA A 388 20.58 -10.24 -18.16
C ALA A 388 20.03 -8.90 -17.65
N SER A 389 18.75 -8.67 -17.83
CA SER A 389 18.07 -7.42 -17.39
C SER A 389 17.66 -7.45 -15.92
N SER A 390 17.53 -8.64 -15.28
CA SER A 390 17.00 -8.73 -13.92
C SER A 390 17.83 -7.94 -12.92
N GLU A 391 17.18 -7.26 -12.01
CA GLU A 391 17.84 -6.76 -10.79
C GLU A 391 18.35 -7.95 -9.96
N ARG A 392 19.37 -7.68 -9.15
CA ARG A 392 20.12 -8.65 -8.34
C ARG A 392 20.44 -8.07 -6.97
N GLY A 393 21.08 -8.86 -6.15
CA GLY A 393 21.58 -8.40 -4.85
C GLY A 393 20.78 -8.93 -3.66
N PRO A 394 21.24 -8.64 -2.44
CA PRO A 394 20.65 -9.19 -1.21
C PRO A 394 19.18 -8.81 -0.97
N GLY A 395 18.70 -7.73 -1.59
CA GLY A 395 17.30 -7.32 -1.53
C GLY A 395 16.35 -8.17 -2.38
N ILE A 396 16.85 -9.18 -3.11
CA ILE A 396 16.00 -10.12 -3.85
C ILE A 396 15.64 -11.30 -2.94
N THR A 397 14.36 -11.53 -2.77
CA THR A 397 13.86 -12.64 -1.96
C THR A 397 14.06 -13.98 -2.67
N VAL A 398 13.70 -14.04 -3.95
CA VAL A 398 13.69 -15.28 -4.75
C VAL A 398 13.71 -14.95 -6.24
N PHE A 399 14.24 -15.85 -7.06
CA PHE A 399 14.17 -15.77 -8.52
C PHE A 399 13.15 -16.76 -9.08
N ALA A 400 12.44 -16.36 -10.13
CA ALA A 400 11.44 -17.18 -10.79
C ALA A 400 11.51 -17.02 -12.32
N PRO A 401 10.94 -17.97 -13.09
CA PRO A 401 10.86 -17.86 -14.55
C PRO A 401 10.10 -16.61 -15.00
N GLY A 402 10.77 -15.73 -15.72
CA GLY A 402 10.17 -14.50 -16.21
C GLY A 402 10.59 -14.12 -17.64
N THR A 403 11.44 -14.92 -18.30
CA THR A 403 11.88 -14.68 -19.67
C THR A 403 11.09 -15.58 -20.65
N ASN A 404 10.58 -14.98 -21.71
CA ASN A 404 9.78 -15.67 -22.71
C ASN A 404 8.57 -16.42 -22.13
N ILE A 405 7.80 -15.76 -21.31
CA ILE A 405 6.60 -16.32 -20.70
C ILE A 405 5.37 -16.04 -21.57
N MET A 406 4.69 -17.09 -21.95
CA MET A 406 3.43 -17.00 -22.67
C MET A 406 2.27 -16.83 -21.69
N SER A 407 1.37 -15.90 -21.99
CA SER A 407 0.15 -15.70 -21.21
C SER A 407 -0.93 -14.96 -22.03
N ALA A 408 -2.11 -14.81 -21.45
CA ALA A 408 -3.18 -13.98 -21.99
C ALA A 408 -2.69 -12.54 -22.20
N CYS A 409 -3.29 -11.86 -23.18
CA CYS A 409 -2.96 -10.47 -23.47
C CYS A 409 -4.22 -9.72 -23.90
N SER A 410 -4.28 -8.43 -23.60
CA SER A 410 -5.39 -7.58 -24.03
C SER A 410 -5.44 -7.47 -25.55
N THR A 411 -6.64 -7.37 -26.11
CA THR A 411 -6.85 -7.14 -27.56
C THR A 411 -6.30 -5.81 -28.04
N THR A 412 -6.11 -4.85 -27.12
CA THR A 412 -5.54 -3.52 -27.37
C THR A 412 -4.03 -3.44 -27.11
N THR A 413 -3.42 -4.58 -26.82
CA THR A 413 -2.00 -4.64 -26.42
C THR A 413 -1.05 -4.02 -27.43
N ALA A 414 -0.03 -3.33 -26.91
CA ALA A 414 1.12 -2.84 -27.69
C ALA A 414 2.16 -3.94 -27.97
N PHE A 415 2.10 -5.08 -27.27
CA PHE A 415 3.03 -6.20 -27.46
C PHE A 415 2.70 -6.98 -28.72
N THR A 416 3.72 -7.58 -29.34
CA THR A 416 3.51 -8.54 -30.42
C THR A 416 2.73 -9.73 -29.90
N SER A 417 1.59 -10.00 -30.52
CA SER A 417 0.60 -10.96 -30.03
C SER A 417 0.24 -12.00 -31.07
N GLY A 418 -0.13 -13.19 -30.61
CA GLY A 418 -0.80 -14.23 -31.37
C GLY A 418 -2.27 -14.35 -31.02
N SER A 419 -3.01 -15.16 -31.74
CA SER A 419 -4.40 -15.49 -31.39
C SER A 419 -4.43 -16.48 -30.22
N TYR A 420 -5.38 -16.28 -29.30
CA TYR A 420 -5.65 -17.24 -28.25
C TYR A 420 -6.18 -18.55 -28.84
N PRO A 421 -5.63 -19.72 -28.43
CA PRO A 421 -6.09 -21.00 -28.96
C PRO A 421 -7.60 -21.22 -28.72
N GLY A 422 -8.30 -21.59 -29.75
CA GLY A 422 -9.75 -21.83 -29.71
C GLY A 422 -10.63 -20.59 -29.83
N ASN A 423 -10.10 -19.36 -29.72
CA ASN A 423 -10.87 -18.13 -29.91
C ASN A 423 -9.99 -16.97 -30.42
N SER A 424 -9.92 -16.78 -31.70
CA SER A 424 -9.08 -15.76 -32.37
C SER A 424 -9.46 -14.30 -32.07
N ASN A 425 -10.60 -14.05 -31.40
CA ASN A 425 -10.96 -12.71 -30.94
C ASN A 425 -10.11 -12.24 -29.75
N PHE A 426 -9.42 -13.16 -29.08
CA PHE A 426 -8.56 -12.88 -27.94
C PHE A 426 -7.09 -13.12 -28.30
N LYS A 427 -6.21 -12.54 -27.50
CA LYS A 427 -4.77 -12.54 -27.76
C LYS A 427 -3.96 -13.22 -26.67
N ILE A 428 -2.79 -13.70 -27.05
CA ILE A 428 -1.72 -14.13 -26.17
C ILE A 428 -0.44 -13.43 -26.58
N CYS A 429 0.43 -13.20 -25.60
CA CYS A 429 1.74 -12.60 -25.83
C CYS A 429 2.83 -13.42 -25.15
N ASN A 430 4.03 -13.37 -25.75
CA ASN A 430 5.25 -13.85 -25.15
C ASN A 430 6.06 -12.64 -24.66
N ILE A 431 6.17 -12.46 -23.36
CA ILE A 431 6.82 -11.29 -22.76
C ILE A 431 7.91 -11.75 -21.78
N SER A 432 8.90 -10.89 -21.55
CA SER A 432 9.99 -11.14 -20.60
C SER A 432 10.15 -10.00 -19.62
N GLY A 433 10.50 -10.33 -18.38
CA GLY A 433 10.79 -9.37 -17.34
C GLY A 433 10.54 -9.95 -15.95
N THR A 434 11.01 -9.27 -14.94
CA THR A 434 10.65 -9.56 -13.54
C THR A 434 9.15 -9.42 -13.30
N SER A 435 8.46 -8.65 -14.14
CA SER A 435 6.99 -8.58 -14.20
C SER A 435 6.30 -9.92 -14.50
N MET A 436 6.98 -10.84 -15.20
CA MET A 436 6.47 -12.18 -15.48
C MET A 436 6.91 -13.17 -14.41
N ALA A 437 8.02 -12.91 -13.73
CA ALA A 437 8.51 -13.71 -12.62
C ALA A 437 7.65 -13.53 -11.35
N SER A 438 7.28 -12.30 -11.02
CA SER A 438 6.46 -11.98 -9.84
C SER A 438 5.12 -12.73 -9.83
N PRO A 439 4.29 -12.71 -10.89
CA PRO A 439 3.02 -13.43 -10.88
C PRO A 439 3.18 -14.96 -10.88
N GLN A 440 4.33 -15.54 -11.24
CA GLN A 440 4.61 -16.95 -10.99
C GLN A 440 4.62 -17.24 -9.48
N VAL A 441 5.29 -16.38 -8.71
CA VAL A 441 5.36 -16.52 -7.24
C VAL A 441 4.00 -16.22 -6.60
N VAL A 442 3.24 -15.26 -7.11
CA VAL A 442 1.85 -14.98 -6.68
C VAL A 442 1.00 -16.23 -6.83
N GLY A 443 1.05 -16.86 -7.99
CA GLY A 443 0.29 -18.07 -8.25
C GLY A 443 0.73 -19.25 -7.39
N LEU A 444 2.04 -19.46 -7.24
CA LEU A 444 2.63 -20.47 -6.35
C LEU A 444 2.20 -20.23 -4.89
N LEU A 445 2.31 -19.00 -4.39
CA LEU A 445 1.89 -18.62 -3.05
C LEU A 445 0.39 -18.84 -2.85
N SER A 446 -0.41 -18.59 -3.89
CA SER A 446 -1.85 -18.82 -3.84
C SER A 446 -2.19 -20.29 -3.59
N THR A 447 -1.45 -21.22 -4.18
CA THR A 447 -1.64 -22.65 -3.91
C THR A 447 -1.25 -23.03 -2.48
N TYR A 448 -0.24 -22.40 -1.92
CA TYR A 448 0.12 -22.58 -0.50
C TYR A 448 -0.97 -22.07 0.44
N LEU A 449 -1.50 -20.87 0.16
CA LEU A 449 -2.53 -20.26 1.00
C LEU A 449 -3.91 -20.94 0.86
N GLU A 450 -4.17 -21.69 -0.20
CA GLU A 450 -5.37 -22.53 -0.34
C GLU A 450 -5.53 -23.49 0.85
N ILE A 451 -4.43 -24.10 1.28
CA ILE A 451 -4.39 -25.06 2.40
C ILE A 451 -3.88 -24.43 3.71
N ASN A 452 -3.44 -23.20 3.67
CA ASN A 452 -2.90 -22.45 4.82
C ASN A 452 -3.48 -21.02 4.88
N PRO A 453 -4.81 -20.85 4.89
CA PRO A 453 -5.41 -19.52 4.72
C PRO A 453 -5.17 -18.55 5.87
N ALA A 454 -4.75 -19.04 7.04
CA ALA A 454 -4.46 -18.22 8.23
C ALA A 454 -3.01 -17.71 8.30
N LYS A 455 -2.16 -18.07 7.34
CA LYS A 455 -0.75 -17.65 7.38
C LYS A 455 -0.60 -16.16 7.14
N THR A 456 0.24 -15.54 7.97
CA THR A 456 0.58 -14.11 7.87
C THR A 456 1.52 -13.85 6.69
N PRO A 457 1.66 -12.59 6.23
CA PRO A 457 2.65 -12.24 5.20
C PRO A 457 4.07 -12.67 5.56
N ALA A 458 4.51 -12.50 6.80
CA ALA A 458 5.82 -12.93 7.27
C ALA A 458 5.99 -14.46 7.19
N GLN A 459 4.96 -15.23 7.55
CA GLN A 459 4.99 -16.70 7.43
C GLN A 459 5.00 -17.15 5.97
N ALA A 460 4.31 -16.43 5.09
CA ALA A 460 4.33 -16.70 3.65
C ALA A 460 5.69 -16.38 3.04
N LEU A 461 6.31 -15.28 3.40
CA LEU A 461 7.67 -14.92 3.01
C LEU A 461 8.68 -15.99 3.47
N ALA A 462 8.59 -16.43 4.73
CA ALA A 462 9.42 -17.49 5.28
C ALA A 462 9.21 -18.80 4.54
N TRP A 463 7.97 -19.15 4.18
CA TRP A 463 7.67 -20.35 3.39
C TRP A 463 8.30 -20.29 2.00
N VAL A 464 8.16 -19.17 1.27
CA VAL A 464 8.77 -19.01 -0.06
C VAL A 464 10.29 -19.15 0.00
N THR A 465 10.92 -18.55 1.01
CA THR A 465 12.38 -18.58 1.15
C THR A 465 12.91 -19.94 1.59
N SER A 466 12.23 -20.61 2.52
CA SER A 466 12.67 -21.92 3.05
C SER A 466 12.46 -23.08 2.07
N ASN A 467 11.44 -22.98 1.20
CA ASN A 467 11.18 -24.00 0.17
C ASN A 467 11.87 -23.70 -1.18
N ALA A 468 12.56 -22.57 -1.31
CA ALA A 468 13.30 -22.25 -2.52
C ALA A 468 14.40 -23.28 -2.79
N ALA A 469 14.54 -23.71 -4.05
CA ALA A 469 15.69 -24.52 -4.45
C ALA A 469 16.96 -23.65 -4.45
N THR A 470 18.01 -24.11 -3.81
CA THR A 470 19.23 -23.33 -3.59
C THR A 470 20.41 -23.83 -4.43
N GLY A 471 21.35 -22.92 -4.74
CA GLY A 471 22.61 -23.28 -5.41
C GLY A 471 22.50 -23.63 -6.91
N ILE A 472 21.30 -23.49 -7.50
CA ILE A 472 21.02 -23.85 -8.89
C ILE A 472 21.08 -22.68 -9.88
N LEU A 473 21.23 -21.45 -9.38
CA LEU A 473 21.29 -20.25 -10.20
C LEU A 473 22.73 -19.85 -10.51
N GLU A 474 22.93 -19.24 -11.67
CA GLU A 474 24.20 -18.64 -12.11
C GLU A 474 23.95 -17.30 -12.79
N ASP A 475 24.74 -16.30 -12.44
CA ASP A 475 24.79 -15.03 -13.16
C ASP A 475 25.93 -15.05 -14.18
N THR A 476 25.60 -15.02 -15.46
CA THR A 476 26.57 -15.04 -16.55
C THR A 476 26.89 -13.63 -17.08
N THR A 477 26.25 -12.58 -16.54
CA THR A 477 26.35 -11.22 -17.06
C THR A 477 27.44 -10.37 -16.39
N GLY A 478 28.15 -10.93 -15.42
CA GLY A 478 29.12 -10.26 -14.56
C GLY A 478 30.40 -9.70 -15.20
N ALA A 479 30.47 -9.54 -16.51
CA ALA A 479 31.62 -8.91 -17.17
C ALA A 479 31.35 -7.43 -17.37
N GLY A 480 31.80 -6.55 -16.47
CA GLY A 480 31.83 -5.11 -16.72
C GLY A 480 31.42 -4.19 -15.59
N ILE A 481 31.03 -4.73 -14.46
CA ILE A 481 30.82 -3.95 -13.24
C ILE A 481 31.96 -4.30 -12.29
N ASP A 482 32.66 -3.31 -11.78
CA ASP A 482 33.67 -3.50 -10.74
C ASP A 482 33.03 -3.83 -9.37
N TYR A 483 32.12 -4.76 -9.37
CA TYR A 483 31.81 -5.58 -8.21
C TYR A 483 32.86 -6.67 -8.21
N THR A 484 33.95 -6.45 -7.51
CA THR A 484 35.13 -7.32 -7.43
C THR A 484 34.85 -8.71 -6.85
N VAL A 485 33.63 -9.16 -6.87
CA VAL A 485 33.23 -10.49 -6.50
C VAL A 485 32.71 -11.22 -7.72
N SER A 486 33.63 -11.87 -8.30
CA SER A 486 33.51 -12.71 -9.48
C SER A 486 32.55 -13.82 -9.25
N THR A 487 31.43 -13.86 -9.00
CA THR A 487 30.70 -15.12 -9.17
C THR A 487 29.27 -15.06 -8.87
N SER A 488 28.68 -14.05 -8.36
CA SER A 488 27.42 -14.48 -7.85
C SER A 488 26.45 -13.35 -7.65
N LEU A 489 25.48 -13.28 -8.53
CA LEU A 489 24.20 -12.74 -8.15
C LEU A 489 24.25 -11.37 -7.42
N LEU A 490 25.46 -10.73 -7.41
CA LEU A 490 25.76 -9.51 -6.64
C LEU A 490 25.38 -9.65 -5.16
N GLU A 491 25.75 -10.75 -4.54
CA GLU A 491 25.44 -11.12 -3.14
C GLU A 491 23.97 -11.53 -2.90
N ALA A 492 23.14 -11.67 -3.95
CA ALA A 492 21.81 -12.23 -3.79
C ALA A 492 21.88 -13.67 -3.27
N GLU A 493 20.93 -14.02 -2.45
CA GLU A 493 20.72 -15.41 -2.06
C GLU A 493 20.37 -16.25 -3.28
N ASN A 494 21.04 -17.39 -3.45
CA ASN A 494 20.81 -18.31 -4.57
C ASN A 494 19.53 -19.12 -4.33
N ARG A 495 18.38 -18.45 -4.42
CA ARG A 495 17.04 -19.00 -4.17
C ARG A 495 16.21 -18.96 -5.43
N PHE A 496 15.79 -20.12 -5.88
CA PHE A 496 14.86 -20.29 -6.99
C PHE A 496 13.49 -20.67 -6.43
N ALA A 497 12.44 -19.96 -6.83
CA ALA A 497 11.08 -20.26 -6.39
C ALA A 497 10.66 -21.67 -6.79
N PHE A 498 10.25 -22.45 -5.82
CA PHE A 498 9.97 -23.87 -6.01
C PHE A 498 8.69 -24.29 -5.29
N GLN A 499 7.86 -25.07 -5.95
CA GLN A 499 6.67 -25.67 -5.38
C GLN A 499 7.02 -27.04 -4.82
N PRO A 500 7.08 -27.21 -3.50
CA PRO A 500 7.43 -28.49 -2.87
C PRO A 500 6.31 -29.53 -2.96
N TYR A 501 5.08 -29.10 -3.23
CA TYR A 501 3.94 -29.99 -3.38
C TYR A 501 3.91 -30.54 -4.81
N ASN A 502 4.65 -31.57 -5.03
CA ASN A 502 4.60 -32.31 -6.27
C ASN A 502 3.23 -33.06 -6.38
N SER A 503 2.85 -33.45 -7.61
CA SER A 503 1.60 -34.11 -8.01
C SER A 503 1.21 -35.38 -7.21
N ASN A 504 1.99 -35.78 -6.25
CA ASN A 504 1.76 -36.93 -5.39
C ASN A 504 1.09 -36.59 -4.04
N LEU A 505 0.75 -35.33 -3.78
CA LEU A 505 -0.12 -34.99 -2.65
C LEU A 505 -1.56 -35.30 -3.00
N VAL A 506 -1.93 -36.57 -2.91
CA VAL A 506 -3.31 -37.02 -2.94
C VAL A 506 -3.92 -36.58 -1.61
N LEU A 507 -4.60 -35.41 -1.58
CA LEU A 507 -5.55 -35.12 -0.53
C LEU A 507 -6.61 -36.20 -0.62
N GLY A 508 -6.72 -37.03 0.41
CA GLY A 508 -7.63 -38.14 0.46
C GLY A 508 -9.07 -37.74 0.26
N ILE A 509 -9.55 -37.84 -0.98
CA ILE A 509 -10.95 -38.04 -1.30
C ILE A 509 -11.01 -39.45 -1.85
N ALA A 510 -11.69 -40.31 -1.09
CA ALA A 510 -11.91 -41.69 -1.42
C ALA A 510 -12.55 -41.82 -2.81
N GLY A 511 -11.90 -42.50 -3.75
CA GLY A 511 -12.49 -42.80 -5.04
C GLY A 511 -11.48 -43.39 -6.03
N GLN A 512 -11.21 -44.67 -5.89
CA GLN A 512 -10.77 -45.66 -6.89
C GLN A 512 -9.71 -45.28 -7.93
N VAL A 513 -8.56 -45.90 -7.79
CA VAL A 513 -7.65 -46.21 -8.91
C VAL A 513 -7.67 -47.71 -9.15
N THR A 514 -8.03 -48.08 -10.36
CA THR A 514 -7.88 -49.48 -10.84
C THR A 514 -6.45 -49.69 -11.28
N SER A 515 -5.89 -50.78 -10.82
CA SER A 515 -4.55 -51.29 -10.99
C SER A 515 -4.22 -51.78 -12.41
N GLU A 516 -2.97 -51.69 -12.81
CA GLU A 516 -2.32 -52.84 -13.51
C GLU A 516 -0.87 -53.05 -13.05
N ALA A 517 -0.59 -54.23 -12.75
CA ALA A 517 0.44 -55.07 -12.23
C ALA A 517 1.81 -54.96 -12.94
N SER A 518 2.92 -55.24 -12.36
CA SER A 518 3.39 -56.31 -11.50
C SER A 518 4.90 -56.10 -11.20
N GLY A 519 5.21 -56.25 -10.00
CA GLY A 519 6.57 -56.36 -9.43
C GLY A 519 6.38 -56.10 -7.93
N ALA A 520 6.79 -57.02 -7.08
CA ALA A 520 6.56 -56.94 -5.66
C ALA A 520 7.05 -55.57 -5.12
N VAL A 521 6.10 -54.65 -4.87
CA VAL A 521 6.38 -53.37 -4.23
C VAL A 521 6.64 -53.68 -2.78
N VAL A 522 7.89 -53.68 -2.38
CA VAL A 522 8.29 -53.69 -0.97
C VAL A 522 7.93 -52.29 -0.43
N THR A 523 6.82 -52.21 0.27
CA THR A 523 6.31 -50.92 0.82
C THR A 523 7.33 -50.38 1.83
N PRO A 524 7.80 -49.12 1.71
CA PRO A 524 8.63 -48.53 2.75
C PRO A 524 7.86 -48.43 4.06
N THR A 525 8.51 -48.75 5.17
CA THR A 525 7.95 -48.51 6.49
C THR A 525 8.69 -47.37 7.17
N TYR A 526 7.95 -46.64 7.98
CA TYR A 526 8.47 -45.51 8.76
C TYR A 526 8.05 -45.70 10.22
N ALA A 527 8.98 -45.44 11.12
CA ALA A 527 8.71 -45.35 12.55
C ALA A 527 9.53 -44.20 13.13
N LEU A 528 8.94 -43.48 14.04
CA LEU A 528 9.60 -42.44 14.82
C LEU A 528 9.72 -42.90 16.27
N THR A 529 10.84 -42.64 16.89
CA THR A 529 11.07 -42.85 18.32
C THR A 529 11.66 -41.61 18.95
N SER A 530 11.31 -41.35 20.20
CA SER A 530 11.92 -40.28 20.98
C SER A 530 12.81 -40.85 22.09
N SER A 531 13.85 -40.09 22.45
CA SER A 531 14.71 -40.39 23.59
C SER A 531 14.01 -40.24 24.94
N ALA A 532 12.93 -39.48 24.99
CA ALA A 532 12.08 -39.22 26.16
C ALA A 532 10.61 -39.07 25.77
N SER A 533 9.68 -39.51 26.59
CA SER A 533 8.24 -39.26 26.39
C SER A 533 7.77 -37.94 26.96
N GLY A 534 8.59 -37.31 27.81
CA GLY A 534 8.39 -35.99 28.40
C GLY A 534 9.69 -35.44 28.92
N VAL A 535 9.84 -34.11 28.86
CA VAL A 535 10.99 -33.32 29.29
C VAL A 535 10.51 -32.10 30.05
N ASN A 536 11.36 -31.47 30.83
CA ASN A 536 11.13 -30.14 31.36
C ASN A 536 11.73 -29.11 30.41
N GLU A 537 11.30 -27.88 30.53
CA GLU A 537 12.01 -26.75 29.93
C GLU A 537 13.49 -26.77 30.35
N GLY A 538 14.37 -26.43 29.38
CA GLY A 538 15.82 -26.51 29.53
C GLY A 538 16.41 -27.89 29.18
N ASP A 539 15.61 -28.94 29.05
CA ASP A 539 16.06 -30.27 28.69
C ASP A 539 16.13 -30.46 27.17
N THR A 540 16.90 -31.46 26.74
CA THR A 540 16.99 -31.86 25.33
C THR A 540 16.38 -33.23 25.11
N PHE A 541 15.79 -33.43 23.92
CA PHE A 541 15.31 -34.76 23.47
C PHE A 541 15.62 -34.95 21.97
N THR A 542 15.68 -36.19 21.58
CA THR A 542 16.05 -36.57 20.22
C THR A 542 14.97 -37.43 19.57
N ILE A 543 14.51 -37.03 18.39
CA ILE A 543 13.61 -37.83 17.55
C ILE A 543 14.44 -38.56 16.51
N THR A 544 14.21 -39.88 16.41
CA THR A 544 14.93 -40.75 15.48
C THR A 544 13.96 -41.41 14.50
N LEU A 545 14.24 -41.28 13.22
CA LEU A 545 13.54 -41.99 12.16
C LEU A 545 14.15 -43.37 11.92
N VAL A 546 13.32 -44.40 11.93
CA VAL A 546 13.63 -45.77 11.54
C VAL A 546 12.86 -46.15 10.29
N THR A 547 13.53 -46.55 9.25
CA THR A 547 12.89 -46.94 7.97
C THR A 547 13.32 -48.28 7.50
N THR A 548 12.45 -48.98 6.76
CA THR A 548 12.81 -50.17 5.98
C THR A 548 12.41 -49.95 4.53
N ASN A 549 13.14 -50.57 3.61
CA ASN A 549 12.90 -50.51 2.16
C ASN A 549 12.93 -49.09 1.56
N LEU A 550 13.61 -48.14 2.23
CA LEU A 550 13.94 -46.82 1.67
C LEU A 550 15.43 -46.81 1.22
N VAL A 551 15.68 -46.14 0.11
CA VAL A 551 17.03 -45.97 -0.41
C VAL A 551 17.80 -44.99 0.46
N ASN A 552 19.11 -45.27 0.73
CA ASN A 552 19.97 -44.31 1.43
C ASN A 552 19.97 -42.96 0.66
N SER A 553 20.04 -41.88 1.41
CA SER A 553 19.89 -40.49 0.93
C SER A 553 18.48 -40.08 0.54
N SER A 554 17.45 -40.90 0.77
CA SER A 554 16.06 -40.43 0.66
C SER A 554 15.79 -39.35 1.70
N ILE A 555 15.19 -38.26 1.27
CA ILE A 555 14.77 -37.16 2.12
C ILE A 555 13.36 -37.45 2.63
N VAL A 556 13.18 -37.40 3.95
CA VAL A 556 11.89 -37.64 4.62
C VAL A 556 11.53 -36.37 5.41
N PRO A 557 10.75 -35.50 4.84
CA PRO A 557 10.38 -34.25 5.49
C PRO A 557 9.39 -34.48 6.65
N TYR A 558 9.44 -33.55 7.63
CA TYR A 558 8.57 -33.56 8.79
C TYR A 558 8.11 -32.15 9.16
N THR A 559 6.99 -32.09 9.83
CA THR A 559 6.42 -30.88 10.43
C THR A 559 6.21 -31.10 11.91
N ILE A 560 6.49 -30.07 12.71
CA ILE A 560 6.27 -30.02 14.16
C ILE A 560 5.06 -29.15 14.44
N THR A 561 4.20 -29.62 15.34
CA THR A 561 3.01 -28.91 15.80
C THR A 561 2.87 -29.05 17.32
N GLY A 562 1.99 -28.23 17.92
CA GLY A 562 1.71 -28.25 19.35
C GLY A 562 2.70 -27.48 20.20
N VAL A 563 3.72 -26.87 19.57
CA VAL A 563 4.70 -25.96 20.16
C VAL A 563 5.02 -24.88 19.12
N THR A 564 5.64 -23.79 19.55
CA THR A 564 6.20 -22.74 18.68
C THR A 564 7.72 -22.93 18.51
N SER A 565 8.35 -22.18 17.64
CA SER A 565 9.81 -22.23 17.49
C SER A 565 10.54 -21.69 18.72
N THR A 566 9.92 -20.80 19.48
CA THR A 566 10.48 -20.28 20.73
C THR A 566 10.59 -21.36 21.80
N ASP A 567 9.60 -22.24 21.90
CA ASP A 567 9.56 -23.34 22.87
C ASP A 567 10.60 -24.42 22.61
N ILE A 568 11.18 -24.44 21.44
CA ILE A 568 12.24 -25.36 21.02
C ILE A 568 13.53 -24.65 20.63
N ASN A 569 13.88 -23.60 21.37
CA ASN A 569 15.12 -22.82 21.27
C ASN A 569 15.42 -22.30 19.85
N GLY A 570 14.40 -21.79 19.16
CA GLY A 570 14.53 -21.24 17.81
C GLY A 570 14.65 -22.30 16.72
N ALA A 571 14.49 -23.59 17.02
CA ALA A 571 14.52 -24.64 16.02
C ALA A 571 13.34 -24.50 15.03
N SER A 572 13.60 -24.82 13.75
CA SER A 572 12.56 -24.80 12.74
C SER A 572 11.46 -25.82 13.04
N LEU A 573 10.20 -25.39 12.88
CA LEU A 573 9.03 -26.29 12.97
C LEU A 573 8.87 -27.24 11.78
N THR A 574 9.75 -27.14 10.79
CA THR A 574 9.82 -28.05 9.65
C THR A 574 11.26 -28.46 9.39
N GLY A 575 11.45 -29.65 8.90
CA GLY A 575 12.78 -30.16 8.60
C GLY A 575 12.72 -31.45 7.80
N SER A 576 13.85 -32.15 7.68
CA SER A 576 13.91 -33.42 6.98
C SER A 576 14.95 -34.35 7.59
N PHE A 577 14.61 -35.62 7.69
CA PHE A 577 15.59 -36.71 7.87
C PHE A 577 16.19 -37.07 6.53
N ILE A 578 17.47 -37.48 6.53
CA ILE A 578 18.14 -38.07 5.37
C ILE A 578 18.53 -39.52 5.72
N VAL A 579 17.84 -40.45 5.10
CA VAL A 579 17.99 -41.88 5.40
C VAL A 579 19.46 -42.32 5.24
N GLY A 580 20.00 -42.93 6.28
CA GLY A 580 21.40 -43.44 6.28
C GLY A 580 22.44 -42.37 6.66
N THR A 581 22.13 -41.09 6.72
CA THR A 581 23.09 -40.04 7.10
C THR A 581 22.60 -39.17 8.27
N THR A 582 21.36 -38.69 8.25
CA THR A 582 20.77 -37.88 9.30
C THR A 582 19.42 -38.45 9.71
N ASN A 583 19.48 -39.57 10.42
CA ASN A 583 18.29 -40.27 10.89
C ASN A 583 17.74 -39.71 12.22
N SER A 584 18.45 -38.81 12.90
CA SER A 584 18.05 -38.26 14.19
C SER A 584 18.19 -36.75 14.20
N VAL A 585 17.26 -36.08 14.89
CA VAL A 585 17.29 -34.65 15.13
C VAL A 585 17.07 -34.43 16.62
N THR A 586 17.90 -33.59 17.23
CA THR A 586 17.80 -33.22 18.63
C THR A 586 17.20 -31.85 18.75
N PHE A 587 16.25 -31.71 19.67
CA PHE A 587 15.59 -30.46 20.05
C PHE A 587 15.92 -30.15 21.50
N GLU A 588 15.95 -28.88 21.82
CA GLU A 588 16.06 -28.35 23.18
C GLU A 588 14.74 -27.65 23.53
N ALA A 589 14.07 -28.07 24.59
CA ALA A 589 12.93 -27.37 25.11
C ALA A 589 13.44 -26.07 25.77
N SER A 590 12.97 -24.93 25.27
CA SER A 590 13.43 -23.62 25.78
C SER A 590 13.08 -23.45 27.24
N ALA A 591 14.02 -23.01 28.03
CA ALA A 591 13.70 -22.43 29.33
C ALA A 591 13.38 -20.95 29.13
N ASP A 592 12.15 -20.56 29.43
CA ASP A 592 11.76 -19.16 29.37
C ASP A 592 11.15 -18.66 30.68
N SER A 593 10.53 -17.52 30.69
CA SER A 593 9.89 -16.91 31.87
C SER A 593 8.38 -16.77 31.71
N ILE A 594 7.81 -17.41 30.68
CA ILE A 594 6.39 -17.36 30.37
C ILE A 594 5.71 -18.56 30.99
N PHE A 595 4.74 -18.32 31.83
CA PHE A 595 3.92 -19.40 32.40
C PHE A 595 2.80 -19.72 31.45
N ASP A 596 2.89 -20.85 30.76
CA ASP A 596 2.00 -21.27 29.68
C ASP A 596 0.81 -22.15 30.12
N ASP A 597 0.33 -22.04 31.35
CA ASP A 597 -0.84 -22.76 31.87
C ASP A 597 -0.80 -24.28 31.70
N GLY A 598 0.37 -24.93 31.61
CA GLY A 598 0.43 -26.37 31.63
C GLY A 598 1.51 -27.03 30.79
N THR A 599 1.28 -28.28 30.48
CA THR A 599 2.19 -29.11 29.71
C THR A 599 1.90 -28.98 28.22
N GLU A 600 2.89 -28.53 27.49
CA GLU A 600 2.80 -28.50 26.02
C GLU A 600 3.07 -29.90 25.42
N THR A 601 2.57 -30.10 24.19
CA THR A 601 2.80 -31.36 23.48
C THR A 601 3.50 -31.08 22.15
N PHE A 602 4.80 -31.24 22.11
CA PHE A 602 5.56 -31.33 20.88
C PHE A 602 5.11 -32.55 20.06
N LEU A 603 4.64 -32.37 18.86
CA LEU A 603 4.26 -33.45 17.95
C LEU A 603 5.02 -33.30 16.62
N LEU A 604 6.01 -34.16 16.38
CA LEU A 604 6.65 -34.29 15.08
C LEU A 604 5.93 -35.33 14.23
N SER A 605 5.44 -34.91 13.07
CA SER A 605 4.77 -35.79 12.12
C SER A 605 5.54 -35.80 10.81
N LEU A 606 5.77 -36.96 10.22
CA LEU A 606 6.30 -37.07 8.87
C LEU A 606 5.26 -36.51 7.89
N ASP A 607 5.69 -35.70 6.94
CA ASP A 607 4.80 -35.06 5.96
C ASP A 607 4.06 -36.06 5.06
N ASN A 608 4.56 -37.30 4.96
CA ASN A 608 3.86 -38.40 4.31
C ASN A 608 2.74 -39.03 5.16
N GLY A 609 2.53 -38.57 6.39
CA GLY A 609 1.49 -39.02 7.31
C GLY A 609 1.68 -40.43 7.86
N LEU A 610 2.83 -41.11 7.61
CA LEU A 610 3.01 -42.52 7.96
C LEU A 610 3.59 -42.76 9.36
N ALA A 611 4.12 -41.75 10.01
CA ALA A 611 4.55 -41.83 11.41
C ALA A 611 4.50 -40.46 12.09
N SER A 612 4.21 -40.45 13.38
CA SER A 612 4.32 -39.30 14.23
C SER A 612 4.85 -39.69 15.61
N GLN A 613 5.46 -38.75 16.31
CA GLN A 613 6.01 -38.93 17.65
C GLN A 613 5.75 -37.68 18.49
N SER A 614 5.18 -37.86 19.66
CA SER A 614 4.96 -36.80 20.62
C SER A 614 5.94 -36.84 21.79
N VAL A 615 6.24 -35.66 22.33
CA VAL A 615 6.97 -35.45 23.57
C VAL A 615 6.24 -34.34 24.33
N THR A 616 6.01 -34.56 25.63
CA THR A 616 5.42 -33.51 26.48
C THR A 616 6.53 -32.64 27.03
N ILE A 617 6.35 -31.32 27.00
CA ILE A 617 7.22 -30.33 27.63
C ILE A 617 6.48 -29.79 28.84
N ALA A 618 7.05 -30.01 30.03
CA ALA A 618 6.46 -29.50 31.26
C ALA A 618 6.99 -28.08 31.49
N ASP A 619 6.08 -27.14 31.64
CA ASP A 619 6.37 -25.77 32.05
C ASP A 619 6.98 -25.75 33.47
N THR A 620 8.17 -25.22 33.56
CA THR A 620 8.90 -25.02 34.81
C THR A 620 9.02 -23.55 35.19
N SER A 621 8.39 -22.67 34.40
CA SER A 621 8.38 -21.23 34.61
C SER A 621 7.50 -20.85 35.77
N ALA A 622 7.85 -19.80 36.47
CA ALA A 622 6.96 -19.19 37.43
C ALA A 622 6.01 -18.23 36.70
N PRO A 623 4.72 -18.25 37.03
CA PRO A 623 3.78 -17.32 36.42
C PRO A 623 4.25 -15.88 36.55
N SER A 624 4.22 -15.15 35.44
CA SER A 624 4.59 -13.73 35.43
C SER A 624 3.78 -12.92 36.44
N PRO A 625 4.41 -12.04 37.21
CA PRO A 625 3.69 -11.18 38.12
C PRO A 625 2.71 -10.27 37.36
N THR A 626 1.50 -10.20 37.90
CA THR A 626 0.45 -9.31 37.35
C THR A 626 0.09 -8.23 38.36
N TYR A 627 -0.25 -7.06 37.88
CA TYR A 627 -0.58 -5.90 38.68
C TYR A 627 -1.83 -5.24 38.11
N PHE A 628 -2.78 -4.95 39.00
CA PHE A 628 -4.00 -4.25 38.63
C PHE A 628 -4.34 -3.21 39.70
N LEU A 629 -4.57 -1.98 39.27
CA LEU A 629 -5.05 -0.89 40.12
C LEU A 629 -6.51 -0.64 39.83
N SER A 630 -7.33 -0.55 40.87
CA SER A 630 -8.73 -0.19 40.76
C SER A 630 -9.08 0.92 41.74
N PRO A 631 -9.80 1.96 41.33
CA PRO A 631 -10.29 3.01 42.21
C PRO A 631 -11.65 2.60 42.78
N SER A 632 -11.96 3.11 43.98
CA SER A 632 -13.30 2.95 44.57
C SER A 632 -14.41 3.66 43.79
N VAL A 633 -14.06 4.69 43.05
CA VAL A 633 -14.93 5.47 42.17
C VAL A 633 -14.12 5.99 40.96
N ALA A 634 -14.75 6.08 39.81
CA ALA A 634 -14.10 6.64 38.62
C ALA A 634 -14.06 8.18 38.63
N THR A 635 -14.97 8.78 39.40
CA THR A 635 -15.06 10.23 39.56
C THR A 635 -15.34 10.53 41.03
N VAL A 636 -14.68 11.52 41.57
CA VAL A 636 -14.85 12.01 42.96
C VAL A 636 -15.05 13.53 42.93
N ASN A 637 -15.94 14.04 43.78
CA ASN A 637 -16.08 15.47 43.96
C ASN A 637 -15.04 15.99 44.97
N GLU A 638 -14.72 17.25 44.86
CA GLU A 638 -14.02 17.94 45.94
C GLU A 638 -14.71 17.74 47.26
N GLY A 639 -13.93 17.61 48.36
CA GLY A 639 -14.44 17.22 49.70
C GLY A 639 -14.70 15.74 49.86
N GLY A 640 -14.64 14.94 48.78
CA GLY A 640 -14.81 13.50 48.80
C GLY A 640 -13.50 12.75 49.03
N SER A 641 -13.54 11.43 48.87
CA SER A 641 -12.34 10.60 48.92
C SER A 641 -12.36 9.49 47.91
N VAL A 642 -11.20 9.10 47.42
CA VAL A 642 -11.02 7.94 46.56
C VAL A 642 -10.00 7.00 47.11
N THR A 643 -10.27 5.71 47.03
CA THR A 643 -9.33 4.67 47.47
C THR A 643 -8.90 3.88 46.23
N PHE A 644 -7.59 3.85 45.96
CA PHE A 644 -6.98 2.95 45.01
C PHE A 644 -6.64 1.64 45.67
N THR A 645 -7.00 0.53 45.07
CA THR A 645 -6.68 -0.82 45.54
C THR A 645 -5.76 -1.49 44.51
N LEU A 646 -4.64 -2.01 44.98
CA LEU A 646 -3.72 -2.82 44.19
C LEU A 646 -4.11 -4.30 44.37
N THR A 647 -4.31 -4.98 43.26
CA THR A 647 -4.44 -6.43 43.20
C THR A 647 -3.24 -6.99 42.41
N THR A 648 -2.61 -7.98 42.96
CA THR A 648 -1.44 -8.63 42.37
C THR A 648 -1.67 -10.13 42.24
N GLY A 649 -1.17 -10.70 41.13
CA GLY A 649 -0.99 -12.15 41.01
C GLY A 649 0.49 -12.46 40.92
N ASN A 650 0.89 -13.56 41.51
CA ASN A 650 2.28 -14.08 41.49
C ASN A 650 3.35 -13.10 41.98
N VAL A 651 2.99 -12.25 42.92
CA VAL A 651 3.90 -11.33 43.60
C VAL A 651 4.01 -11.74 45.06
N ALA A 652 5.23 -11.90 45.56
CA ALA A 652 5.45 -12.34 46.93
C ALA A 652 4.87 -11.34 47.95
N THR A 653 4.18 -11.85 48.97
CA THR A 653 3.71 -11.05 50.12
C THR A 653 4.88 -10.30 50.74
N GLY A 654 4.70 -9.01 51.04
CA GLY A 654 5.75 -8.15 51.56
C GLY A 654 6.55 -7.41 50.46
N THR A 655 6.34 -7.68 49.19
CA THR A 655 6.98 -6.91 48.09
C THR A 655 6.49 -5.46 48.14
N SER A 656 7.45 -4.53 48.17
CA SER A 656 7.16 -3.09 48.12
C SER A 656 7.09 -2.59 46.67
N LEU A 657 5.96 -2.00 46.29
CA LEU A 657 5.68 -1.47 44.98
C LEU A 657 5.48 0.05 45.07
N PRO A 658 6.52 0.85 44.82
CA PRO A 658 6.41 2.31 44.89
C PRO A 658 5.52 2.84 43.75
N TYR A 659 4.77 3.89 44.11
CA TYR A 659 3.90 4.59 43.16
C TYR A 659 4.13 6.10 43.17
N THR A 660 3.71 6.74 42.10
CA THR A 660 3.66 8.18 41.93
C THR A 660 2.26 8.61 41.52
N ILE A 661 1.79 9.73 42.04
CA ILE A 661 0.54 10.38 41.68
C ILE A 661 0.89 11.63 40.88
N THR A 662 0.24 11.84 39.78
CA THR A 662 0.39 13.01 38.89
C THR A 662 -0.98 13.57 38.49
N GLY A 663 -0.98 14.75 37.90
CA GLY A 663 -2.20 15.41 37.42
C GLY A 663 -2.92 16.28 38.46
N ILE A 664 -2.40 16.29 39.67
CA ILE A 664 -2.89 17.11 40.79
C ILE A 664 -1.69 17.62 41.62
N SER A 665 -1.94 18.59 42.51
CA SER A 665 -1.00 19.12 43.46
C SER A 665 -1.19 18.49 44.85
N THR A 666 -0.31 18.81 45.79
CA THR A 666 -0.47 18.39 47.20
C THR A 666 -1.62 19.11 47.90
N ASP A 667 -1.97 20.29 47.42
CA ASP A 667 -3.02 21.12 48.04
C ASP A 667 -4.40 20.51 47.78
N ASP A 668 -4.59 19.87 46.63
CA ASP A 668 -5.82 19.16 46.24
C ASP A 668 -6.08 17.93 47.11
N ILE A 669 -5.08 17.43 47.79
CA ILE A 669 -5.17 16.26 48.67
C ILE A 669 -4.75 16.57 50.14
N GLY A 670 -4.95 17.81 50.53
CA GLY A 670 -4.73 18.25 51.93
C GLY A 670 -3.29 18.12 52.40
N GLY A 671 -2.30 18.32 51.54
CA GLY A 671 -0.87 18.21 51.88
C GLY A 671 -0.35 16.77 51.92
N ALA A 672 -1.14 15.77 51.47
CA ALA A 672 -0.69 14.39 51.44
C ALA A 672 0.40 14.18 50.37
N SER A 673 1.27 13.18 50.53
CA SER A 673 2.34 12.91 49.60
C SER A 673 1.80 12.33 48.26
N LEU A 674 2.31 12.86 47.15
CA LEU A 674 2.10 12.34 45.83
C LEU A 674 2.91 11.08 45.48
N THR A 675 3.75 10.61 46.41
CA THR A 675 4.50 9.37 46.28
C THR A 675 4.32 8.48 47.50
N GLY A 676 4.42 7.17 47.28
CA GLY A 676 4.32 6.18 48.36
C GLY A 676 4.64 4.79 47.84
N ALA A 677 4.28 3.77 48.61
CA ALA A 677 4.42 2.39 48.16
C ALA A 677 3.26 1.54 48.70
N PHE A 678 2.76 0.64 47.86
CA PHE A 678 1.98 -0.51 48.31
C PHE A 678 2.91 -1.59 48.81
N VAL A 679 2.45 -2.37 49.81
CA VAL A 679 3.16 -3.55 50.28
C VAL A 679 2.19 -4.73 50.13
N VAL A 680 2.48 -5.61 49.21
CA VAL A 680 1.60 -6.72 48.80
C VAL A 680 1.17 -7.54 50.04
N GLY A 681 -0.15 -7.68 50.21
CA GLY A 681 -0.77 -8.45 51.30
C GLY A 681 -0.80 -7.76 52.64
N THR A 682 -0.29 -6.53 52.77
CA THR A 682 -0.32 -5.75 54.03
C THR A 682 -0.83 -4.33 53.86
N THR A 683 -0.48 -3.64 52.78
CA THR A 683 -0.93 -2.28 52.46
C THR A 683 -1.27 -2.22 50.97
N ASP A 684 -2.38 -2.87 50.63
CA ASP A 684 -2.83 -2.97 49.24
C ASP A 684 -3.75 -1.81 48.83
N THR A 685 -3.95 -0.83 49.71
CA THR A 685 -4.83 0.31 49.43
C THR A 685 -4.18 1.65 49.71
N ARG A 686 -4.55 2.66 48.94
CA ARG A 686 -4.21 4.07 49.18
C ARG A 686 -5.47 4.92 49.08
N THR A 687 -5.86 5.56 50.17
CA THR A 687 -6.97 6.54 50.16
C THR A 687 -6.40 7.95 50.05
N LEU A 688 -7.01 8.73 49.18
CA LEU A 688 -6.81 10.17 49.00
C LEU A 688 -8.09 10.89 49.41
N ASN A 689 -7.97 11.89 50.27
CA ASN A 689 -9.07 12.79 50.58
C ASN A 689 -8.90 14.05 49.73
N ILE A 690 -9.87 14.34 48.90
CA ILE A 690 -9.83 15.48 48.00
C ILE A 690 -10.24 16.74 48.82
N THR A 691 -9.46 17.76 48.74
CA THR A 691 -9.73 19.04 49.40
C THR A 691 -10.91 19.72 48.72
N ALA A 692 -11.82 20.28 49.53
CA ALA A 692 -12.86 21.18 48.99
C ALA A 692 -12.36 22.60 49.21
N ASP A 693 -12.34 23.39 48.14
CA ASP A 693 -12.03 24.81 48.22
C ASP A 693 -13.10 25.69 47.52
N GLU A 694 -12.86 26.96 47.35
CA GLU A 694 -13.77 27.93 46.75
C GLU A 694 -13.26 28.36 45.33
N THR A 695 -12.21 27.73 44.79
CA THR A 695 -11.59 28.07 43.52
C THR A 695 -12.18 27.19 42.43
N SER A 696 -12.70 27.75 41.38
CA SER A 696 -13.10 26.95 40.20
C SER A 696 -11.86 26.67 39.36
N GLU A 697 -11.31 25.48 39.51
CA GLU A 697 -10.09 25.04 38.82
C GLU A 697 -10.40 24.19 37.59
N GLY A 698 -11.65 23.78 37.48
CA GLY A 698 -12.12 22.87 36.44
C GLY A 698 -11.87 21.41 36.80
N GLN A 699 -12.14 20.54 35.84
CA GLN A 699 -11.98 19.11 36.04
C GLN A 699 -10.50 18.70 36.01
N GLU A 700 -10.03 18.04 37.05
CA GLU A 700 -8.69 17.47 37.16
C GLU A 700 -8.68 15.95 37.04
N THR A 701 -7.53 15.35 36.80
CA THR A 701 -7.39 13.91 36.73
C THR A 701 -6.24 13.43 37.60
N ILE A 702 -6.56 12.66 38.63
CA ILE A 702 -5.56 11.95 39.43
C ILE A 702 -5.08 10.75 38.61
N THR A 703 -3.81 10.69 38.28
CA THR A 703 -3.18 9.50 37.69
C THR A 703 -2.25 8.87 38.72
N LEU A 704 -2.62 7.70 39.26
CA LEU A 704 -1.74 6.90 40.12
C LEU A 704 -1.06 5.83 39.29
N SER A 705 0.28 5.86 39.24
CA SER A 705 1.10 4.92 38.47
C SER A 705 2.10 4.19 39.36
N LEU A 706 2.21 2.89 39.21
CA LEU A 706 3.34 2.15 39.78
C LEU A 706 4.63 2.59 39.10
N ASN A 707 5.71 2.77 39.87
CA ASN A 707 6.97 3.30 39.31
C ASN A 707 7.68 2.35 38.34
N ASN A 708 7.27 1.07 38.28
CA ASN A 708 7.69 0.09 37.29
C ASN A 708 6.87 0.15 35.98
N ALA A 709 5.96 1.11 35.85
CA ALA A 709 5.05 1.30 34.72
C ALA A 709 4.11 0.11 34.41
N LEU A 710 3.93 -0.83 35.35
CA LEU A 710 3.15 -2.06 35.13
C LEU A 710 1.65 -1.89 35.41
N ALA A 711 1.24 -0.84 36.09
CA ALA A 711 -0.16 -0.49 36.26
C ALA A 711 -0.32 1.01 36.48
N THR A 712 -1.35 1.57 35.86
CA THR A 712 -1.73 2.98 36.01
C THR A 712 -3.26 3.05 36.10
N GLN A 713 -3.76 3.98 36.91
CA GLN A 713 -5.20 4.19 37.09
C GLN A 713 -5.52 5.67 37.23
N ASP A 714 -6.50 6.11 36.48
CA ASP A 714 -7.00 7.48 36.48
C ASP A 714 -8.29 7.59 37.27
N VAL A 715 -8.49 8.73 37.94
CA VAL A 715 -9.73 9.16 38.60
C VAL A 715 -9.94 10.65 38.34
N ILE A 716 -11.13 10.99 37.97
CA ILE A 716 -11.51 12.36 37.70
C ILE A 716 -11.94 13.05 39.00
N ILE A 717 -11.41 14.23 39.28
CA ILE A 717 -11.92 15.14 40.28
C ILE A 717 -12.90 16.09 39.60
N SER A 718 -14.13 16.09 40.04
CA SER A 718 -15.11 17.08 39.61
C SER A 718 -15.03 18.30 40.48
N ASP A 719 -14.71 19.44 39.92
CA ASP A 719 -14.81 20.75 40.55
C ASP A 719 -16.26 20.97 40.99
N THR A 720 -16.45 21.13 42.30
CA THR A 720 -17.74 21.41 42.96
C THR A 720 -17.76 22.75 43.62
N SER A 721 -16.77 23.59 43.32
CA SER A 721 -16.69 24.96 43.86
C SER A 721 -17.96 25.77 43.53
N THR A 722 -18.35 26.59 44.48
CA THR A 722 -19.67 27.30 44.43
C THR A 722 -19.73 28.48 43.46
N VAL A 723 -18.59 28.83 42.87
CA VAL A 723 -18.50 29.97 41.92
C VAL A 723 -18.32 29.46 40.53
N ALA A 724 -19.43 29.01 39.93
CA ALA A 724 -19.40 28.55 38.54
C ALA A 724 -19.03 29.70 37.58
N ALA A 725 -18.09 29.41 36.68
CA ALA A 725 -17.78 30.31 35.60
C ALA A 725 -19.03 30.51 34.71
N SER A 726 -19.37 31.75 34.42
CA SER A 726 -20.41 32.08 33.46
C SER A 726 -19.80 32.75 32.23
N TYR A 727 -20.38 32.47 31.10
CA TYR A 727 -19.89 32.95 29.82
C TYR A 727 -20.96 33.71 29.07
N SER A 728 -20.54 34.64 28.23
CA SER A 728 -21.42 35.31 27.27
C SER A 728 -20.68 35.47 25.94
N LEU A 729 -21.42 35.45 24.87
CA LEU A 729 -20.91 35.72 23.52
C LEU A 729 -21.33 37.10 23.07
N ASN A 730 -20.41 37.81 22.40
CA ASN A 730 -20.68 39.04 21.67
C ASN A 730 -20.20 38.87 20.24
N ILE A 731 -21.11 39.05 19.30
CA ILE A 731 -20.84 38.97 17.86
C ILE A 731 -20.84 40.39 17.31
N SER A 732 -19.79 40.74 16.54
CA SER A 732 -19.63 42.13 16.05
C SER A 732 -20.76 42.55 15.11
N ASP A 733 -21.19 41.61 14.25
CA ASP A 733 -22.23 41.87 13.24
C ASP A 733 -23.14 40.65 13.10
N THR A 734 -24.44 40.87 13.19
CA THR A 734 -25.45 39.80 13.10
C THR A 734 -25.96 39.58 11.67
N THR A 735 -25.51 40.40 10.73
CA THR A 735 -25.77 40.24 9.30
C THR A 735 -24.56 40.72 8.52
N VAL A 736 -24.02 39.86 7.66
CA VAL A 736 -22.86 40.16 6.82
C VAL A 736 -23.13 39.72 5.39
N ASN A 737 -22.50 40.35 4.43
CA ASN A 737 -22.51 39.86 3.05
C ASN A 737 -21.33 38.88 2.83
N GLU A 738 -21.38 38.11 1.77
CA GLU A 738 -20.20 37.42 1.28
C GLU A 738 -19.04 38.38 1.02
N GLY A 739 -17.83 37.98 1.39
CA GLY A 739 -16.63 38.81 1.38
C GLY A 739 -16.40 39.63 2.66
N ASP A 740 -17.40 39.80 3.50
CA ASP A 740 -17.27 40.52 4.77
C ASP A 740 -16.68 39.64 5.88
N SER A 741 -16.28 40.27 6.96
CA SER A 741 -15.76 39.57 8.14
C SER A 741 -16.52 39.99 9.39
N PHE A 742 -16.66 39.07 10.32
CA PHE A 742 -17.18 39.30 11.64
C PHE A 742 -16.34 38.66 12.72
N THR A 743 -16.50 39.09 13.96
CA THR A 743 -15.80 38.52 15.10
C THR A 743 -16.78 38.00 16.15
N VAL A 744 -16.39 36.91 16.81
CA VAL A 744 -17.08 36.40 17.97
C VAL A 744 -16.15 36.50 19.17
N ASN A 745 -16.61 37.18 20.21
CA ASN A 745 -15.86 37.38 21.46
C ASN A 745 -16.58 36.68 22.61
N ILE A 746 -15.83 35.96 23.45
CA ILE A 746 -16.32 35.41 24.70
C ILE A 746 -15.96 36.36 25.85
N SER A 747 -16.88 36.53 26.77
CA SER A 747 -16.60 37.15 28.08
C SER A 747 -16.91 36.15 29.18
N ALA A 748 -15.98 35.98 30.08
CA ALA A 748 -16.12 35.09 31.21
C ALA A 748 -16.19 35.85 32.53
N THR A 749 -17.14 35.48 33.37
CA THR A 749 -17.17 35.89 34.79
C THR A 749 -16.80 34.68 35.63
N ASN A 750 -15.82 34.78 36.52
CA ASN A 750 -15.25 33.72 37.30
C ASN A 750 -14.56 32.63 36.42
N GLY A 751 -14.12 32.98 35.23
CA GLY A 751 -13.40 32.11 34.36
C GLY A 751 -11.89 32.06 34.72
N VAL A 752 -11.35 30.87 34.83
CA VAL A 752 -9.90 30.67 35.07
C VAL A 752 -9.13 30.93 33.79
N ALA A 753 -8.06 31.73 33.86
CA ALA A 753 -7.18 31.95 32.69
C ALA A 753 -6.55 30.66 32.22
N GLY A 754 -6.56 30.43 30.89
CA GLY A 754 -6.04 29.20 30.29
C GLY A 754 -7.11 28.11 30.03
N VAL A 755 -8.29 28.22 30.60
CA VAL A 755 -9.41 27.31 30.36
C VAL A 755 -9.87 27.43 28.92
N GLN A 756 -10.00 26.30 28.23
CA GLN A 756 -10.52 26.23 26.90
C GLN A 756 -12.04 26.02 26.90
N VAL A 757 -12.76 26.91 26.24
CA VAL A 757 -14.21 26.83 26.07
C VAL A 757 -14.51 26.48 24.61
N PRO A 758 -14.85 25.21 24.33
CA PRO A 758 -15.07 24.76 22.96
C PRO A 758 -16.39 25.28 22.38
N TYR A 759 -16.39 25.51 21.09
CA TYR A 759 -17.56 25.91 20.34
C TYR A 759 -17.78 25.09 19.07
N THR A 760 -19.02 25.14 18.59
CA THR A 760 -19.41 24.56 17.30
C THR A 760 -20.21 25.57 16.50
N ILE A 761 -19.96 25.61 15.21
CA ILE A 761 -20.70 26.38 14.22
C ILE A 761 -21.59 25.42 13.43
N THR A 762 -22.84 25.80 13.24
CA THR A 762 -23.79 25.04 12.43
C THR A 762 -24.58 25.99 11.52
N GLY A 763 -25.23 25.43 10.52
CA GLY A 763 -26.09 26.20 9.59
C GLY A 763 -25.33 26.70 8.34
N VAL A 764 -24.05 26.52 8.28
CA VAL A 764 -23.15 26.83 7.15
C VAL A 764 -22.11 25.73 7.01
N THR A 765 -21.38 25.70 5.89
CA THR A 765 -20.22 24.85 5.68
C THR A 765 -18.90 25.60 5.98
N SER A 766 -17.78 24.89 6.02
CA SER A 766 -16.48 25.55 6.19
C SER A 766 -16.11 26.43 4.98
N ALA A 767 -16.61 26.09 3.80
CA ALA A 767 -16.38 26.88 2.58
C ALA A 767 -16.98 28.29 2.70
N ASP A 768 -18.18 28.41 3.25
CA ASP A 768 -18.92 29.65 3.38
C ASP A 768 -18.25 30.65 4.34
N ILE A 769 -17.40 30.12 5.23
CA ILE A 769 -16.60 30.91 6.17
C ILE A 769 -15.12 30.92 5.85
N GLY A 770 -14.80 30.92 4.56
CA GLY A 770 -13.42 31.07 4.06
C GLY A 770 -12.48 29.94 4.42
N GLY A 771 -12.98 28.70 4.56
CA GLY A 771 -12.21 27.54 4.95
C GLY A 771 -11.96 27.41 6.46
N SER A 772 -12.56 28.29 7.28
CA SER A 772 -12.41 28.22 8.72
C SER A 772 -13.07 26.95 9.29
N SER A 773 -12.50 26.43 10.38
CA SER A 773 -13.08 25.26 11.06
C SER A 773 -14.44 25.56 11.66
N LEU A 774 -15.39 24.64 11.52
CA LEU A 774 -16.70 24.70 12.15
C LEU A 774 -16.66 24.37 13.66
N THR A 775 -15.51 24.03 14.19
CA THR A 775 -15.27 23.79 15.62
C THR A 775 -13.97 24.44 16.05
N GLY A 776 -13.91 24.85 17.30
CA GLY A 776 -12.73 25.46 17.88
C GLY A 776 -12.91 25.68 19.37
N PHE A 777 -12.05 26.46 19.97
CA PHE A 777 -12.17 26.83 21.38
C PHE A 777 -11.69 28.27 21.60
N PHE A 778 -12.24 28.94 22.58
CA PHE A 778 -11.67 30.14 23.18
C PHE A 778 -10.76 29.76 24.34
N THR A 779 -9.71 30.51 24.55
CA THR A 779 -8.85 30.36 25.73
C THR A 779 -9.01 31.60 26.62
N ILE A 780 -9.60 31.43 27.79
CA ILE A 780 -9.89 32.52 28.70
C ILE A 780 -8.62 33.25 29.12
N GLY A 781 -8.60 34.56 29.03
CA GLY A 781 -7.48 35.44 29.37
C GLY A 781 -6.40 35.56 28.27
N SER A 782 -6.47 34.82 27.16
CA SER A 782 -5.46 34.92 26.11
C SER A 782 -5.98 34.90 24.67
N ALA A 783 -7.01 34.12 24.38
CA ALA A 783 -7.63 34.01 23.05
C ALA A 783 -9.15 34.01 23.18
N GLU A 784 -9.69 35.16 23.47
CA GLU A 784 -11.12 35.39 23.73
C GLU A 784 -11.88 35.84 22.49
N THR A 785 -11.24 36.04 21.36
CA THR A 785 -11.84 36.46 20.11
C THR A 785 -11.45 35.56 18.97
N VAL A 786 -12.39 35.18 18.16
CA VAL A 786 -12.19 34.52 16.88
C VAL A 786 -12.79 35.34 15.75
N SER A 787 -12.13 35.37 14.62
CA SER A 787 -12.58 36.13 13.44
C SER A 787 -12.88 35.15 12.30
N PHE A 788 -13.95 35.45 11.58
CA PHE A 788 -14.36 34.71 10.40
C PHE A 788 -14.48 35.66 9.23
N THR A 789 -14.06 35.24 8.07
CA THR A 789 -14.30 35.92 6.81
C THR A 789 -15.27 35.07 6.00
N VAL A 790 -16.36 35.60 5.64
CA VAL A 790 -17.34 34.93 4.78
C VAL A 790 -16.75 34.84 3.38
N ALA A 791 -16.80 33.67 2.80
CA ALA A 791 -16.29 33.47 1.45
C ALA A 791 -17.08 34.26 0.43
N GLU A 792 -16.41 34.88 -0.51
CA GLU A 792 -17.02 35.44 -1.70
C GLU A 792 -16.92 34.35 -2.79
N ASP A 793 -18.05 33.84 -3.24
CA ASP A 793 -18.06 32.88 -4.31
C ASP A 793 -18.99 33.23 -5.46
N ILE A 794 -19.26 32.35 -6.33
CA ILE A 794 -20.05 32.58 -7.54
C ILE A 794 -21.33 31.72 -7.58
N THR A 795 -21.66 31.07 -6.48
CA THR A 795 -22.81 30.19 -6.38
C THR A 795 -23.93 30.92 -5.66
N THR A 796 -25.09 31.01 -6.26
CA THR A 796 -26.25 31.60 -5.58
C THR A 796 -26.89 30.56 -4.68
N GLU A 797 -26.62 30.62 -3.40
CA GLU A 797 -27.04 29.65 -2.38
C GLU A 797 -28.24 30.16 -1.57
N GLY A 798 -28.47 31.45 -1.63
CA GLY A 798 -29.51 32.15 -0.84
C GLY A 798 -28.99 32.54 0.54
N THR A 799 -29.84 33.22 1.30
CA THR A 799 -29.44 33.66 2.65
C THR A 799 -29.28 32.50 3.61
N GLU A 800 -28.13 32.40 4.22
CA GLU A 800 -27.79 31.36 5.21
C GLU A 800 -27.78 31.93 6.64
N THR A 801 -27.89 31.05 7.61
CA THR A 801 -27.83 31.45 9.03
C THR A 801 -26.80 30.60 9.77
N LEU A 802 -25.68 31.21 10.05
CA LEU A 802 -24.65 30.62 10.91
C LEU A 802 -25.10 30.69 12.36
N THR A 803 -25.05 29.58 13.06
CA THR A 803 -25.29 29.53 14.51
C THR A 803 -24.01 29.11 15.22
N PHE A 804 -23.52 29.96 16.09
CA PHE A 804 -22.35 29.75 16.92
C PHE A 804 -22.79 29.33 18.32
N THR A 805 -22.33 28.16 18.80
CA THR A 805 -22.81 27.63 20.09
C THR A 805 -21.62 27.19 20.94
N LEU A 806 -21.60 27.52 22.22
CA LEU A 806 -20.64 26.97 23.17
C LEU A 806 -21.01 25.52 23.53
N ASN A 807 -20.12 24.55 23.31
CA ASN A 807 -20.47 23.13 23.39
C ASN A 807 -20.91 22.67 24.77
N ASN A 808 -20.30 23.19 25.82
CA ASN A 808 -20.65 22.87 27.22
C ASN A 808 -21.76 23.75 27.78
N TYR A 809 -22.16 24.77 27.03
CA TYR A 809 -23.16 25.78 27.39
C TYR A 809 -24.11 26.05 26.21
N PRO A 810 -24.93 25.07 25.80
CA PRO A 810 -25.72 25.16 24.54
C PRO A 810 -26.78 26.27 24.53
N LEU A 811 -27.12 26.82 25.67
CA LEU A 811 -27.99 28.01 25.76
C LEU A 811 -27.22 29.29 25.43
N ILE A 812 -25.90 29.27 25.40
CA ILE A 812 -25.07 30.42 25.01
C ILE A 812 -24.70 30.21 23.53
N ASN A 813 -25.49 30.89 22.72
CA ASN A 813 -25.33 30.84 21.26
C ASN A 813 -25.61 32.24 20.66
N GLY A 814 -25.17 32.40 19.43
CA GLY A 814 -25.44 33.60 18.65
C GLY A 814 -25.54 33.25 17.19
N THR A 815 -26.26 34.07 16.45
CA THR A 815 -26.48 33.83 15.02
C THR A 815 -25.97 34.98 14.18
N VAL A 816 -25.46 34.67 13.02
CA VAL A 816 -25.08 35.62 11.96
C VAL A 816 -25.81 35.20 10.69
N THR A 817 -26.50 36.14 10.09
CA THR A 817 -27.12 35.93 8.79
C THR A 817 -26.12 36.32 7.70
N ILE A 818 -25.83 35.41 6.83
CA ILE A 818 -25.00 35.64 5.65
C ILE A 818 -25.92 35.89 4.47
N VAL A 819 -25.76 37.05 3.89
CA VAL A 819 -26.53 37.46 2.71
C VAL A 819 -25.75 37.09 1.48
N ASP A 820 -26.31 36.20 0.70
CA ASP A 820 -25.78 35.81 -0.61
C ASP A 820 -25.74 37.03 -1.55
N THR A 821 -24.55 37.38 -1.98
CA THR A 821 -24.29 38.45 -2.95
C THR A 821 -23.80 37.92 -4.28
N SER A 822 -23.80 36.63 -4.44
CA SER A 822 -23.37 35.92 -5.64
C SER A 822 -24.31 36.11 -6.80
N LEU A 823 -23.77 36.13 -7.95
CA LEU A 823 -24.54 36.08 -9.19
C LEU A 823 -24.42 34.69 -9.80
N ASP A 824 -25.55 34.06 -10.02
CA ASP A 824 -25.60 32.75 -10.71
C ASP A 824 -24.71 32.73 -11.93
N ILE A 825 -23.70 31.86 -11.91
CA ILE A 825 -22.93 31.59 -13.10
C ILE A 825 -23.75 30.69 -14.00
N VAL A 826 -24.28 31.25 -15.04
CA VAL A 826 -24.96 30.48 -16.08
C VAL A 826 -23.90 29.81 -16.96
N SER A 827 -23.66 28.53 -16.72
CA SER A 827 -22.93 27.73 -17.67
C SER A 827 -23.88 27.29 -18.80
N GLY A 828 -23.53 27.58 -20.03
CA GLY A 828 -24.33 27.21 -21.18
C GLY A 828 -23.50 27.11 -22.46
N THR A 829 -24.09 26.53 -23.46
CA THR A 829 -23.49 26.44 -24.79
C THR A 829 -24.37 27.14 -25.81
N GLN A 830 -23.80 28.02 -26.60
CA GLN A 830 -24.48 28.67 -27.71
C GLN A 830 -23.82 28.26 -29.03
N THR A 831 -24.64 27.84 -29.99
CA THR A 831 -24.16 27.41 -31.30
C THR A 831 -24.75 28.30 -32.39
N PHE A 832 -23.91 28.72 -33.31
CA PHE A 832 -24.27 29.51 -34.51
C PHE A 832 -23.90 28.75 -35.76
N THR A 833 -24.91 28.42 -36.58
CA THR A 833 -24.71 27.53 -37.75
C THR A 833 -25.11 28.18 -39.08
N THR A 834 -25.86 29.28 -39.03
CA THR A 834 -26.27 29.99 -40.26
C THR A 834 -25.14 30.87 -40.76
N SER A 835 -24.73 30.69 -42.00
CA SER A 835 -23.68 31.51 -42.62
C SER A 835 -24.06 33.00 -42.65
N GLY A 836 -23.13 33.89 -42.32
CA GLY A 836 -23.30 35.31 -42.21
C GLY A 836 -22.75 35.88 -40.92
N GLY A 837 -22.79 37.21 -40.80
CA GLY A 837 -22.37 37.90 -39.57
C GLY A 837 -23.50 37.98 -38.54
N GLY A 838 -23.13 37.90 -37.27
CA GLY A 838 -24.03 38.09 -36.17
C GLY A 838 -23.30 38.59 -34.94
N SER A 839 -24.04 38.82 -33.87
CA SER A 839 -23.50 39.21 -32.58
C SER A 839 -24.17 38.40 -31.49
N TRP A 840 -23.40 38.10 -30.44
CA TRP A 840 -23.87 37.46 -29.23
C TRP A 840 -23.50 38.33 -28.05
N THR A 841 -24.46 38.60 -27.19
CA THR A 841 -24.21 39.33 -25.95
C THR A 841 -23.85 38.33 -24.85
N VAL A 842 -22.75 38.58 -24.20
CA VAL A 842 -22.31 37.78 -23.05
C VAL A 842 -23.35 37.84 -21.95
N PRO A 843 -23.92 36.72 -21.51
CA PRO A 843 -24.92 36.70 -20.46
C PRO A 843 -24.40 37.30 -19.13
N ALA A 844 -25.31 37.77 -18.29
CA ALA A 844 -24.97 38.19 -16.92
C ALA A 844 -24.30 37.01 -16.17
N GLY A 845 -23.26 37.30 -15.40
CA GLY A 845 -22.50 36.27 -14.65
C GLY A 845 -21.42 35.52 -15.45
N VAL A 846 -21.38 35.65 -16.75
CA VAL A 846 -20.36 34.94 -17.58
C VAL A 846 -19.12 35.82 -17.71
N THR A 847 -18.02 35.40 -17.07
CA THR A 847 -16.72 36.11 -17.11
C THR A 847 -15.68 35.42 -17.99
N LYS A 848 -15.92 34.16 -18.38
CA LYS A 848 -15.02 33.37 -19.24
C LYS A 848 -15.82 32.55 -20.24
N ILE A 849 -15.32 32.48 -21.48
CA ILE A 849 -15.89 31.64 -22.52
C ILE A 849 -14.82 30.82 -23.22
N SER A 850 -15.23 29.69 -23.74
CA SER A 850 -14.45 28.90 -24.69
C SER A 850 -15.14 28.90 -26.03
N ILE A 851 -14.38 29.09 -27.09
CA ILE A 851 -14.91 29.26 -28.43
C ILE A 851 -14.31 28.20 -29.33
N MET A 852 -15.15 27.60 -30.16
CA MET A 852 -14.75 26.75 -31.27
C MET A 852 -15.36 27.25 -32.56
N GLY A 853 -14.57 27.54 -33.54
CA GLY A 853 -14.99 27.94 -34.91
C GLY A 853 -14.64 26.88 -35.93
N ILE A 854 -15.57 26.56 -36.79
CA ILE A 854 -15.39 25.65 -37.89
C ILE A 854 -15.59 26.44 -39.18
N GLY A 855 -14.60 26.49 -40.06
CA GLY A 855 -14.68 27.13 -41.37
C GLY A 855 -15.62 26.38 -42.29
N GLY A 856 -16.21 27.07 -43.26
CA GLY A 856 -17.05 26.42 -44.26
C GLY A 856 -16.23 25.42 -45.10
N GLY A 857 -16.77 24.25 -45.33
CA GLY A 857 -16.15 23.24 -46.19
C GLY A 857 -16.19 23.70 -47.65
N ALA A 858 -15.23 23.25 -48.46
CA ALA A 858 -15.19 23.51 -49.91
C ALA A 858 -16.33 22.79 -50.67
N ALA A 859 -16.76 23.34 -51.77
CA ALA A 859 -17.74 22.69 -52.62
C ALA A 859 -17.18 21.40 -53.23
N GLY A 860 -18.00 20.37 -53.27
CA GLY A 860 -17.70 19.17 -54.06
C GLY A 860 -17.89 19.45 -55.57
N ILE A 861 -17.09 18.81 -56.38
CA ILE A 861 -17.25 18.89 -57.84
C ILE A 861 -18.35 17.94 -58.27
N SER A 862 -19.43 18.48 -58.87
CA SER A 862 -20.46 17.62 -59.49
C SER A 862 -20.11 17.29 -60.91
N GLY A 863 -19.95 16.01 -61.20
CA GLY A 863 -19.76 15.55 -62.54
C GLY A 863 -21.06 15.75 -63.37
N GLY A 864 -21.04 16.66 -64.28
CA GLY A 864 -22.18 16.98 -65.14
C GLY A 864 -22.44 16.06 -66.28
N THR A 865 -21.72 14.95 -66.47
CA THR A 865 -21.86 14.02 -67.58
C THR A 865 -21.78 12.56 -67.10
N ALA A 866 -22.59 11.71 -67.71
CA ALA A 866 -22.57 10.28 -67.34
C ALA A 866 -21.16 9.68 -67.57
N GLY A 867 -20.56 9.18 -66.44
CA GLY A 867 -19.22 8.58 -66.46
C GLY A 867 -18.14 9.37 -65.72
N THR A 868 -18.42 10.57 -65.16
CA THR A 868 -17.47 11.33 -64.33
C THR A 868 -17.64 11.03 -62.85
N ILE A 869 -16.51 10.82 -62.18
CA ILE A 869 -16.45 10.62 -60.68
C ILE A 869 -16.55 11.99 -60.04
N SER A 870 -17.52 12.19 -59.16
CA SER A 870 -17.60 13.36 -58.31
C SER A 870 -16.64 13.24 -57.13
N SER A 871 -15.91 14.29 -56.81
CA SER A 871 -15.11 14.35 -55.55
C SER A 871 -15.85 15.13 -54.49
N GLY A 872 -15.82 14.66 -53.28
CA GLY A 872 -16.31 15.41 -52.13
C GLY A 872 -15.47 16.66 -51.87
N GLY A 873 -16.09 17.73 -51.41
CA GLY A 873 -15.36 18.91 -50.97
C GLY A 873 -14.54 18.63 -49.70
N GLY A 874 -13.43 19.30 -49.54
CA GLY A 874 -12.64 19.23 -48.32
C GLY A 874 -13.40 19.80 -47.10
N GLY A 875 -13.21 19.21 -45.93
CA GLY A 875 -13.80 19.73 -44.71
C GLY A 875 -13.24 21.11 -44.32
N GLY A 876 -14.02 21.89 -43.59
CA GLY A 876 -13.57 23.17 -43.03
C GLY A 876 -12.54 22.99 -41.93
N ALA A 877 -11.60 23.92 -41.82
CA ALA A 877 -10.64 23.93 -40.72
C ALA A 877 -11.35 24.24 -39.37
N ILE A 878 -10.88 23.62 -38.32
CA ILE A 878 -11.35 23.86 -36.94
C ILE A 878 -10.31 24.64 -36.19
N ALA A 879 -10.74 25.71 -35.49
CA ALA A 879 -9.93 26.44 -34.51
C ALA A 879 -10.70 26.58 -33.22
N PHE A 880 -10.02 26.54 -32.10
CA PHE A 880 -10.63 26.76 -30.81
C PHE A 880 -9.70 27.58 -29.88
N LYS A 881 -10.31 28.27 -28.94
CA LYS A 881 -9.60 28.97 -27.88
C LYS A 881 -10.42 28.90 -26.58
N ASN A 882 -9.77 28.48 -25.50
CA ASN A 882 -10.39 28.31 -24.21
C ASN A 882 -10.06 29.48 -23.28
N ASN A 883 -10.87 29.64 -22.25
CA ASN A 883 -10.65 30.56 -21.13
C ASN A 883 -10.47 32.04 -21.54
N ILE A 884 -11.20 32.50 -22.54
CA ILE A 884 -11.20 33.92 -22.94
C ILE A 884 -11.97 34.70 -21.90
N THR A 885 -11.30 35.65 -21.26
CA THR A 885 -11.96 36.59 -20.32
C THR A 885 -12.89 37.52 -21.10
N VAL A 886 -14.14 37.65 -20.64
CA VAL A 886 -15.17 38.50 -21.20
C VAL A 886 -15.86 39.28 -20.09
N THR A 887 -16.47 40.38 -20.45
CA THR A 887 -17.28 41.17 -19.50
C THR A 887 -18.77 40.85 -19.73
N PRO A 888 -19.56 40.52 -18.70
CA PRO A 888 -20.99 40.36 -18.82
C PRO A 888 -21.65 41.58 -19.53
N GLY A 889 -22.56 41.33 -20.43
CA GLY A 889 -23.17 42.32 -21.25
C GLY A 889 -22.38 42.85 -22.45
N SER A 890 -21.10 42.47 -22.59
CA SER A 890 -20.31 42.83 -23.80
C SER A 890 -20.78 42.05 -25.01
N VAL A 891 -20.52 42.58 -26.19
CA VAL A 891 -20.96 42.00 -27.44
C VAL A 891 -19.78 41.30 -28.14
N VAL A 892 -19.95 40.02 -28.41
CA VAL A 892 -19.02 39.20 -29.22
C VAL A 892 -19.57 39.10 -30.63
N ASN A 893 -18.83 39.66 -31.58
CA ASN A 893 -19.22 39.57 -32.98
C ASN A 893 -18.64 38.31 -33.64
N TYR A 894 -19.43 37.70 -34.48
CA TYR A 894 -19.00 36.51 -35.20
C TYR A 894 -19.45 36.53 -36.64
N THR A 895 -18.75 35.79 -37.48
CA THR A 895 -19.16 35.52 -38.85
C THR A 895 -19.00 34.01 -39.09
N VAL A 896 -20.10 33.36 -39.44
CA VAL A 896 -20.07 31.93 -39.84
C VAL A 896 -19.80 31.88 -41.33
N GLY A 897 -18.70 31.26 -41.71
CA GLY A 897 -18.29 31.13 -43.11
C GLY A 897 -19.29 30.27 -43.89
N PRO A 898 -19.72 30.70 -45.03
CA PRO A 898 -20.57 29.86 -45.91
C PRO A 898 -19.80 28.67 -46.43
N GLY A 899 -20.50 27.59 -46.68
CA GLY A 899 -19.94 26.45 -47.46
C GLY A 899 -19.62 26.90 -48.85
N GLY A 900 -18.63 26.28 -49.49
CA GLY A 900 -18.26 26.55 -50.87
C GLY A 900 -19.41 26.25 -51.83
N SER A 901 -19.59 27.07 -52.83
CA SER A 901 -20.60 26.90 -53.90
C SER A 901 -19.97 26.95 -55.28
N GLY A 902 -20.51 26.17 -56.21
CA GLY A 902 -19.96 26.04 -57.58
C GLY A 902 -18.73 25.12 -57.67
N ALA A 903 -18.23 24.89 -58.89
CA ALA A 903 -17.23 23.85 -59.19
C ALA A 903 -15.82 24.05 -58.58
N THR A 904 -15.54 25.25 -58.02
CA THR A 904 -14.23 25.61 -57.45
C THR A 904 -14.35 26.50 -56.19
N GLY A 905 -15.52 26.54 -55.57
CA GLY A 905 -15.76 27.43 -54.42
C GLY A 905 -15.10 26.95 -53.14
N ASN A 906 -14.23 27.77 -52.58
CA ASN A 906 -13.73 27.56 -51.22
C ASN A 906 -14.80 27.99 -50.21
N GLY A 907 -14.88 27.27 -49.09
CA GLY A 907 -15.68 27.71 -47.94
C GLY A 907 -15.12 29.00 -47.32
N GLY A 908 -16.01 29.78 -46.77
CA GLY A 908 -15.64 31.03 -46.10
C GLY A 908 -15.04 30.80 -44.73
N SER A 909 -14.23 31.73 -44.28
CA SER A 909 -13.68 31.70 -42.96
C SER A 909 -14.74 32.03 -41.88
N THR A 910 -14.82 31.21 -40.83
CA THR A 910 -15.54 31.59 -39.63
C THR A 910 -14.63 32.46 -38.76
N VAL A 911 -15.10 33.62 -38.36
CA VAL A 911 -14.34 34.59 -37.56
C VAL A 911 -15.16 34.95 -36.34
N ILE A 912 -14.51 35.01 -35.21
CA ILE A 912 -15.12 35.45 -33.96
C ILE A 912 -14.21 36.50 -33.33
N SER A 913 -14.74 37.65 -32.99
CA SER A 913 -14.00 38.79 -32.42
C SER A 913 -14.50 39.09 -31.01
N VAL A 914 -13.65 38.95 -30.06
CA VAL A 914 -13.92 39.26 -28.62
C VAL A 914 -13.04 40.45 -28.23
N GLY A 915 -13.61 41.65 -28.13
CA GLY A 915 -12.98 42.85 -27.51
C GLY A 915 -11.56 43.19 -27.97
N GLY A 916 -11.25 43.03 -29.28
CA GLY A 916 -9.97 43.44 -29.84
C GLY A 916 -8.90 42.31 -29.94
N ILE A 917 -9.26 41.09 -29.78
CA ILE A 917 -8.43 39.91 -30.06
C ILE A 917 -8.89 39.23 -31.34
#